data_d5c0d374fe2d39ffeca340f462fbb34a
#
_entry.id   d5c0d374fe2d39ffeca340f462fbb34a
#
_cell.length_a   1.000
_cell.length_b   1.000
_cell.length_c   1.000
_cell.angle_alpha   90.00
_cell.angle_beta   90.00
_cell.angle_gamma   90.00
#
_symmetry.space_group_name_H-M   'P 1'
#
loop_
_entity.id
_entity.type
_entity.pdbx_description
1 polymer ?
#
loop_
_entity_poly.entity_id
_entity_poly.type
_entity_poly.pdbx_seq_one_letter_code
_entity_poly.pdbx_strand_id
1 'polypeptide(L)'
;MDIPGLEGLSEYVEDQEKGVEIYSAFLHKAKLEPEDREALKRDRGFSDETIDLCQFVSCSPKNREIIEELQKTYTEVDLVEAGILDVKDQGVVPCSQLLGIYNKKNQFVNNICIPYFNADGQPFYLRPHKFGFRGKGINVYVPVRKIDPAKPLILAESEFKAAAAVQFGFPAIGVPGIHSFAANHFDRLKSLIVELGISDLVVMYDNEIKNNPLLPNYKPEVLKQWDTQWRAIDISRKLIKALPTLKVKVAVLPQTWMVDGKIDIDGALAAKKSPNEFRSVVYKAYHWNEYLDSLLPVARKIIHRKIAKEDHLENSSIRKITSMGGKEGSIGYYIRKELKVKGEEKLVVWEPVTNFTMDIHKTVIDGEDYVREIVFRSQDGTITEPLLCTKGMNIFRDFKAWVWARGDFHFTGNQDDLDKIWRLEGVLCDGREIVRPEQIGFINSMMDPVWLFGNVLIKADGSMLTCENGDGVIWDGLVGYSPRSIREDKDKKSTTKSQVPIINLDPEQTFGIAELKSVGKNIEAILGTRTVTLALGWVVACLFSDEIFKKYASFPLLCISGKRESGKSTLAGWLMAMAGQAGTDAAGDGIGESTAAGVIRNLSWFSNLPYWLDEYRNDSTGKKWDSFLRNIYQRQGPTKGTLGKHIRSYDINACLMFSGEETPQDNALLSRCIVIPLTKRKKGNTDNYTQIETYRNQNLLSRLMYEVIKQRKKLLPIVLEAIDGCKKRLLKEGVGDRIALNYAIAAICYDIIFLAGEDTEVRRQYLEWVIKESFRNEEEKEREHMLAIFMDDLVAMGEDLSPHYMVYSQNSDPKGKRRIALHFPSFYNQWSKEARKKGMEPFKRQTILTYIRDEKYYIEDNMVKRIQGKPVRSLILSLDPQDNPPDALIYLAASVSETSDDNSKVLNVADIPQANDDLF
;
A
#
# COMPACT_ATOMS: atom_id res chain seq x y z
N MET A 1 9.90 -30.80 -28.53
CA MET A 1 9.81 -31.70 -29.67
C MET A 1 10.82 -31.20 -30.66
N ASP A 2 11.98 -31.79 -30.65
CA ASP A 2 13.02 -31.55 -31.63
C ASP A 2 12.59 -32.21 -32.96
N ILE A 3 12.55 -31.40 -34.00
CA ILE A 3 12.27 -31.89 -35.33
C ILE A 3 13.59 -32.42 -35.90
N PRO A 4 13.73 -33.74 -36.11
CA PRO A 4 14.96 -34.29 -36.72
C PRO A 4 15.09 -33.74 -38.15
N GLY A 5 16.24 -33.17 -38.45
CA GLY A 5 16.56 -32.66 -39.82
C GLY A 5 16.98 -31.19 -39.89
N LEU A 6 17.07 -30.47 -38.73
CA LEU A 6 17.55 -29.09 -38.71
C LEU A 6 18.99 -28.94 -38.18
N GLU A 7 19.71 -30.03 -37.94
CA GLU A 7 21.10 -30.00 -37.43
C GLU A 7 22.13 -29.53 -38.44
N GLY A 8 21.76 -29.37 -39.73
CA GLY A 8 22.64 -28.93 -40.79
C GLY A 8 22.54 -27.46 -41.23
N LEU A 9 21.59 -26.66 -40.66
CA LEU A 9 21.31 -25.30 -41.08
C LEU A 9 22.07 -24.22 -40.30
N SER A 10 22.99 -24.55 -39.44
CA SER A 10 23.73 -23.62 -38.55
C SER A 10 24.92 -22.91 -39.20
N GLU A 11 25.34 -23.25 -40.36
CA GLU A 11 26.40 -22.57 -41.11
C GLU A 11 25.91 -22.08 -42.47
N TYR A 12 25.04 -21.06 -42.48
CA TYR A 12 24.94 -20.23 -43.68
C TYR A 12 26.21 -19.38 -43.78
N VAL A 13 27.19 -19.90 -44.49
CA VAL A 13 28.33 -19.14 -44.91
C VAL A 13 27.87 -18.07 -45.89
N GLU A 14 28.15 -16.80 -45.57
CA GLU A 14 27.78 -15.62 -46.42
C GLU A 14 28.41 -15.66 -47.83
N ASP A 15 29.23 -16.63 -48.11
CA ASP A 15 30.09 -16.75 -49.33
C ASP A 15 29.77 -17.96 -50.22
N GLN A 16 28.55 -18.42 -50.28
CA GLN A 16 28.23 -19.35 -51.36
C GLN A 16 27.93 -18.54 -52.64
N GLU A 17 28.92 -18.40 -53.52
CA GLU A 17 28.78 -17.69 -54.82
C GLU A 17 27.49 -18.10 -55.58
N LYS A 18 27.16 -19.38 -55.55
CA LYS A 18 25.93 -19.93 -56.15
C LYS A 18 24.63 -19.46 -55.46
N GLY A 19 24.60 -19.32 -54.14
CA GLY A 19 23.45 -18.81 -53.41
C GLY A 19 23.13 -17.37 -53.79
N VAL A 20 24.17 -16.54 -53.90
CA VAL A 20 24.07 -15.14 -54.34
C VAL A 20 23.51 -15.04 -55.78
N GLU A 21 23.97 -15.89 -56.69
CA GLU A 21 23.45 -15.95 -58.07
C GLU A 21 21.97 -16.32 -58.10
N ILE A 22 21.56 -17.34 -57.35
CA ILE A 22 20.19 -17.82 -57.29
C ILE A 22 19.25 -16.75 -56.73
N TYR A 23 19.65 -16.11 -55.60
CA TYR A 23 18.83 -15.03 -55.01
C TYR A 23 18.75 -13.81 -55.93
N SER A 24 19.83 -13.44 -56.60
CA SER A 24 19.83 -12.36 -57.56
C SER A 24 18.90 -12.66 -58.75
N ALA A 25 18.97 -13.89 -59.28
CA ALA A 25 18.09 -14.32 -60.35
C ALA A 25 16.61 -14.35 -59.96
N PHE A 26 16.31 -14.79 -58.72
CA PHE A 26 14.96 -14.75 -58.15
C PHE A 26 14.45 -13.33 -58.01
N LEU A 27 15.19 -12.43 -57.35
CA LEU A 27 14.81 -11.05 -57.08
C LEU A 27 14.65 -10.22 -58.39
N HIS A 28 15.40 -10.51 -59.40
CA HIS A 28 15.27 -9.84 -60.71
C HIS A 28 13.91 -10.07 -61.35
N LYS A 29 13.29 -11.21 -61.09
CA LYS A 29 12.01 -11.63 -61.69
C LYS A 29 10.82 -11.45 -60.73
N ALA A 30 11.04 -11.64 -59.42
CA ALA A 30 10.02 -11.48 -58.38
C ALA A 30 9.62 -10.00 -58.24
N LYS A 31 8.31 -9.76 -58.10
CA LYS A 31 7.77 -8.40 -57.97
C LYS A 31 7.04 -8.23 -56.62
N LEU A 32 7.00 -7.01 -56.15
CA LEU A 32 6.12 -6.62 -55.07
C LEU A 32 4.73 -6.32 -55.65
N GLU A 33 3.72 -7.10 -55.31
CA GLU A 33 2.34 -6.91 -55.75
C GLU A 33 1.79 -5.56 -55.24
N PRO A 34 0.93 -4.87 -56.02
CA PRO A 34 0.41 -3.55 -55.64
C PRO A 34 -0.29 -3.54 -54.29
N GLU A 35 -1.01 -4.61 -53.93
CA GLU A 35 -1.73 -4.76 -52.66
C GLU A 35 -0.77 -4.80 -51.49
N ASP A 36 0.35 -5.51 -51.64
CA ASP A 36 1.39 -5.60 -50.59
C ASP A 36 2.15 -4.28 -50.43
N ARG A 37 2.38 -3.56 -51.56
CA ARG A 37 2.96 -2.23 -51.53
C ARG A 37 2.09 -1.25 -50.78
N GLU A 38 0.79 -1.25 -51.04
CA GLU A 38 -0.16 -0.40 -50.33
C GLU A 38 -0.31 -0.81 -48.86
N ALA A 39 -0.23 -2.10 -48.55
CA ALA A 39 -0.22 -2.57 -47.16
C ALA A 39 1.03 -2.07 -46.40
N LEU A 40 2.21 -2.10 -46.98
CA LEU A 40 3.44 -1.55 -46.38
C LEU A 40 3.33 -0.03 -46.12
N LYS A 41 2.70 0.71 -47.04
CA LYS A 41 2.46 2.15 -46.89
C LYS A 41 1.47 2.42 -45.76
N ARG A 42 0.33 1.72 -45.77
CA ARG A 42 -0.75 1.93 -44.81
C ARG A 42 -0.36 1.46 -43.38
N ASP A 43 0.18 0.25 -43.27
CA ASP A 43 0.36 -0.42 -41.97
C ASP A 43 1.71 -0.12 -41.35
N ARG A 44 2.72 0.28 -42.14
CA ARG A 44 4.08 0.58 -41.71
C ARG A 44 4.53 2.02 -41.97
N GLY A 45 3.79 2.78 -42.77
CA GLY A 45 4.13 4.15 -43.10
C GLY A 45 5.30 4.28 -44.06
N PHE A 46 5.67 3.21 -44.80
CA PHE A 46 6.81 3.26 -45.72
C PHE A 46 6.52 4.11 -46.97
N SER A 47 7.54 4.86 -47.40
CA SER A 47 7.53 5.54 -48.66
C SER A 47 7.91 4.58 -49.81
N ASP A 48 7.59 4.94 -51.05
CA ASP A 48 7.98 4.15 -52.22
C ASP A 48 9.50 4.01 -52.31
N GLU A 49 10.25 5.09 -52.01
CA GLU A 49 11.71 5.07 -52.00
C GLU A 49 12.27 4.05 -51.01
N THR A 50 11.70 3.95 -49.83
CA THR A 50 12.14 2.97 -48.78
C THR A 50 11.82 1.54 -49.20
N ILE A 51 10.62 1.31 -49.75
CA ILE A 51 10.22 -0.01 -50.23
C ILE A 51 11.15 -0.48 -51.39
N ASP A 52 11.45 0.40 -52.31
CA ASP A 52 12.33 0.09 -53.45
C ASP A 52 13.79 -0.08 -52.98
N LEU A 53 14.25 0.71 -52.05
CA LEU A 53 15.59 0.59 -51.43
C LEU A 53 15.78 -0.77 -50.77
N CYS A 54 14.80 -1.25 -50.01
CA CYS A 54 14.83 -2.53 -49.31
C CYS A 54 14.58 -3.74 -50.22
N GLN A 55 14.17 -3.52 -51.48
CA GLN A 55 13.86 -4.54 -52.51
C GLN A 55 12.89 -5.61 -52.00
N PHE A 56 11.85 -5.22 -51.27
CA PHE A 56 10.82 -6.15 -50.83
C PHE A 56 10.09 -6.75 -52.03
N VAL A 57 9.82 -8.06 -51.98
CA VAL A 57 9.02 -8.75 -53.00
C VAL A 57 7.89 -9.54 -52.37
N SER A 58 6.84 -9.81 -53.09
CA SER A 58 5.70 -10.59 -52.61
C SER A 58 5.99 -12.08 -52.60
N CYS A 59 5.65 -12.78 -51.57
CA CYS A 59 5.50 -14.22 -51.59
C CYS A 59 4.13 -14.57 -52.21
N SER A 60 4.12 -15.04 -53.40
CA SER A 60 2.92 -15.19 -54.25
C SER A 60 2.94 -16.49 -55.04
N PRO A 61 1.80 -17.10 -55.38
CA PRO A 61 1.73 -18.28 -56.25
C PRO A 61 2.42 -18.08 -57.59
N LYS A 62 2.54 -16.84 -58.06
CA LYS A 62 3.25 -16.48 -59.28
C LYS A 62 4.75 -16.80 -59.23
N ASN A 63 5.33 -16.89 -57.99
CA ASN A 63 6.72 -17.25 -57.82
C ASN A 63 7.01 -18.71 -58.22
N ARG A 64 5.98 -19.54 -58.39
CA ARG A 64 6.12 -20.92 -58.89
C ARG A 64 6.79 -20.94 -60.28
N GLU A 65 6.34 -20.07 -61.21
CA GLU A 65 6.94 -20.01 -62.52
C GLU A 65 8.42 -19.60 -62.48
N ILE A 66 8.75 -18.66 -61.56
CA ILE A 66 10.13 -18.24 -61.36
C ILE A 66 10.97 -19.39 -60.81
N ILE A 67 10.45 -20.16 -59.85
CA ILE A 67 11.17 -21.31 -59.29
C ILE A 67 11.34 -22.42 -60.34
N GLU A 68 10.31 -22.71 -61.16
CA GLU A 68 10.40 -23.69 -62.23
C GLU A 68 11.42 -23.26 -63.31
N GLU A 69 11.57 -21.96 -63.55
CA GLU A 69 12.59 -21.47 -64.44
C GLU A 69 14.02 -21.57 -63.85
N LEU A 70 14.17 -21.32 -62.54
CA LEU A 70 15.43 -21.52 -61.80
C LEU A 70 15.86 -23.00 -61.82
N GLN A 71 14.90 -23.93 -61.74
CA GLN A 71 15.18 -25.37 -61.83
C GLN A 71 15.73 -25.81 -63.19
N LYS A 72 15.57 -25.00 -64.26
CA LYS A 72 16.19 -25.26 -65.57
C LYS A 72 17.66 -24.84 -65.62
N THR A 73 18.10 -23.96 -64.73
CA THR A 73 19.42 -23.31 -64.74
C THR A 73 20.32 -23.84 -63.61
N TYR A 74 19.75 -24.13 -62.43
CA TYR A 74 20.47 -24.53 -61.26
C TYR A 74 20.09 -25.98 -60.85
N THR A 75 20.99 -26.67 -60.16
CA THR A 75 20.71 -28.03 -59.64
C THR A 75 19.71 -28.01 -58.53
N GLU A 76 18.96 -29.12 -58.33
CA GLU A 76 18.05 -29.25 -57.19
C GLU A 76 18.75 -29.08 -55.83
N VAL A 77 20.00 -29.54 -55.74
CA VAL A 77 20.81 -29.42 -54.50
C VAL A 77 21.08 -27.93 -54.22
N ASP A 78 21.57 -27.17 -55.25
CA ASP A 78 21.81 -25.74 -55.03
C ASP A 78 20.56 -24.96 -54.67
N LEU A 79 19.39 -25.30 -55.22
CA LEU A 79 18.11 -24.69 -54.96
C LEU A 79 17.54 -25.05 -53.57
N VAL A 80 17.83 -26.27 -53.11
CA VAL A 80 17.49 -26.69 -51.74
C VAL A 80 18.37 -25.99 -50.70
N GLU A 81 19.68 -25.92 -50.96
CA GLU A 81 20.63 -25.18 -50.11
C GLU A 81 20.26 -23.68 -50.05
N ALA A 82 19.82 -23.10 -51.12
CA ALA A 82 19.33 -21.73 -51.18
C ALA A 82 17.93 -21.56 -50.55
N GLY A 83 17.26 -22.61 -50.12
CA GLY A 83 15.91 -22.57 -49.55
C GLY A 83 14.82 -22.14 -50.55
N ILE A 84 15.07 -22.28 -51.86
CA ILE A 84 14.09 -22.05 -52.94
C ILE A 84 13.20 -23.28 -53.10
N LEU A 85 13.75 -24.45 -52.83
CA LEU A 85 13.05 -25.76 -52.81
C LEU A 85 13.09 -26.35 -51.40
N ASP A 86 11.98 -27.03 -51.03
CA ASP A 86 11.84 -27.84 -49.81
C ASP A 86 11.96 -29.32 -50.13
N VAL A 87 12.63 -30.12 -49.30
CA VAL A 87 12.64 -31.58 -49.37
C VAL A 87 11.45 -32.10 -48.56
N LYS A 88 10.59 -32.90 -49.25
CA LYS A 88 9.45 -33.61 -48.60
C LYS A 88 9.49 -35.10 -48.93
N ASP A 89 8.71 -35.91 -48.21
CA ASP A 89 8.65 -37.37 -48.40
C ASP A 89 8.39 -37.84 -49.86
N GLN A 90 7.82 -36.97 -50.68
CA GLN A 90 7.49 -37.28 -52.10
C GLN A 90 8.48 -36.66 -53.10
N GLY A 91 9.63 -36.11 -52.66
CA GLY A 91 10.62 -35.46 -53.50
C GLY A 91 10.80 -33.98 -53.21
N VAL A 92 11.46 -33.28 -54.13
CA VAL A 92 11.79 -31.86 -53.98
C VAL A 92 10.63 -31.01 -54.55
N VAL A 93 10.19 -30.03 -53.78
CA VAL A 93 9.06 -29.17 -54.14
C VAL A 93 9.43 -27.68 -53.93
N PRO A 94 8.79 -26.76 -54.68
CA PRO A 94 8.96 -25.31 -54.42
C PRO A 94 8.69 -24.96 -52.94
N CYS A 95 9.52 -24.09 -52.36
CA CYS A 95 9.37 -23.61 -51.01
C CYS A 95 8.00 -22.97 -50.79
N SER A 96 7.19 -23.58 -49.99
CA SER A 96 5.80 -23.16 -49.75
C SER A 96 5.70 -21.76 -49.22
N GLN A 97 6.71 -21.30 -48.47
CA GLN A 97 6.74 -19.95 -47.87
C GLN A 97 6.94 -18.85 -48.95
N LEU A 98 7.67 -19.14 -50.00
CA LEU A 98 7.87 -18.22 -51.15
C LEU A 98 6.63 -18.15 -52.06
N LEU A 99 5.76 -19.17 -52.04
CA LEU A 99 4.51 -19.21 -52.80
C LEU A 99 3.33 -18.56 -52.06
N GLY A 100 3.55 -18.10 -50.85
CA GLY A 100 2.51 -17.54 -49.99
C GLY A 100 1.88 -18.57 -49.06
N ILE A 101 1.21 -18.09 -48.02
CA ILE A 101 0.65 -18.96 -46.95
C ILE A 101 -0.87 -18.89 -46.99
N TYR A 102 -1.50 -20.04 -46.85
CA TYR A 102 -2.91 -20.12 -46.57
C TYR A 102 -3.17 -20.25 -45.09
N ASN A 103 -4.12 -19.49 -44.58
CA ASN A 103 -4.50 -19.59 -43.17
C ASN A 103 -5.32 -20.88 -42.92
N LYS A 104 -5.63 -21.18 -41.64
CA LYS A 104 -6.44 -22.35 -41.26
C LYS A 104 -7.86 -22.40 -41.93
N LYS A 105 -8.32 -21.27 -42.50
CA LYS A 105 -9.58 -21.16 -43.24
C LYS A 105 -9.37 -21.25 -44.74
N ASN A 106 -8.20 -21.69 -45.19
CA ASN A 106 -7.81 -21.81 -46.59
C ASN A 106 -7.87 -20.49 -47.39
N GLN A 107 -7.69 -19.36 -46.69
CA GLN A 107 -7.61 -18.03 -47.32
C GLN A 107 -6.14 -17.67 -47.50
N PHE A 108 -5.81 -17.11 -48.67
CA PHE A 108 -4.48 -16.61 -48.98
C PHE A 108 -4.14 -15.45 -48.03
N VAL A 109 -2.95 -15.49 -47.48
CA VAL A 109 -2.44 -14.42 -46.59
C VAL A 109 -1.20 -13.85 -47.25
N ASN A 110 -1.19 -12.54 -47.51
CA ASN A 110 -0.08 -11.83 -48.08
C ASN A 110 1.19 -12.02 -47.22
N ASN A 111 2.25 -12.40 -47.86
CA ASN A 111 3.59 -12.52 -47.30
C ASN A 111 4.54 -11.64 -48.06
N ILE A 112 5.48 -11.04 -47.35
CA ILE A 112 6.58 -10.28 -47.97
C ILE A 112 7.85 -11.09 -47.80
N CYS A 113 8.61 -11.22 -48.87
CA CYS A 113 9.96 -11.74 -48.81
C CYS A 113 10.93 -10.56 -48.65
N ILE A 114 11.74 -10.66 -47.58
CA ILE A 114 12.74 -9.65 -47.24
C ILE A 114 14.12 -10.19 -47.65
N PRO A 115 14.76 -9.57 -48.64
CA PRO A 115 16.12 -9.96 -49.01
C PRO A 115 17.14 -9.38 -48.04
N TYR A 116 18.13 -10.18 -47.68
CA TYR A 116 19.29 -9.78 -46.90
C TYR A 116 20.49 -9.63 -47.80
N PHE A 117 21.25 -8.55 -47.59
CA PHE A 117 22.38 -8.20 -48.45
C PHE A 117 23.70 -8.27 -47.67
N ASN A 118 24.77 -8.74 -48.34
CA ASN A 118 26.14 -8.66 -47.83
C ASN A 118 26.72 -7.23 -47.95
N ALA A 119 27.97 -7.05 -47.54
CA ALA A 119 28.64 -5.74 -47.60
C ALA A 119 28.77 -5.20 -49.03
N ASP A 120 28.85 -6.08 -50.02
CA ASP A 120 28.93 -5.73 -51.44
C ASP A 120 27.57 -5.43 -52.08
N GLY A 121 26.52 -5.58 -51.30
CA GLY A 121 25.14 -5.33 -51.73
C GLY A 121 24.53 -6.45 -52.55
N GLN A 122 25.06 -7.64 -52.46
CA GLN A 122 24.51 -8.84 -53.07
C GLN A 122 23.55 -9.57 -52.13
N PRO A 123 22.44 -10.10 -52.63
CA PRO A 123 21.50 -10.82 -51.79
C PRO A 123 22.09 -12.19 -51.45
N PHE A 124 22.17 -12.50 -50.15
CA PHE A 124 22.69 -13.76 -49.67
C PHE A 124 21.67 -14.63 -48.91
N TYR A 125 20.47 -14.06 -48.64
CA TYR A 125 19.38 -14.77 -47.99
C TYR A 125 18.05 -14.12 -48.30
N LEU A 126 16.99 -14.92 -48.43
CA LEU A 126 15.60 -14.47 -48.63
C LEU A 126 14.76 -14.92 -47.45
N ARG A 127 14.16 -13.99 -46.75
CA ARG A 127 13.30 -14.27 -45.59
C ARG A 127 11.84 -13.98 -45.92
N PRO A 128 10.98 -15.01 -46.04
CA PRO A 128 9.55 -14.82 -46.06
C PRO A 128 9.02 -14.28 -44.77
N HIS A 129 8.36 -13.13 -44.75
CA HIS A 129 7.79 -12.49 -43.61
C HIS A 129 6.29 -12.34 -43.73
N LYS A 130 5.54 -13.00 -42.84
CA LYS A 130 4.08 -12.93 -42.82
C LYS A 130 3.62 -11.72 -42.00
N PHE A 131 2.70 -10.92 -42.49
CA PHE A 131 2.01 -9.88 -41.73
C PHE A 131 1.31 -10.47 -40.52
N GLY A 132 1.53 -9.88 -39.34
CA GLY A 132 0.92 -10.33 -38.08
C GLY A 132 1.46 -11.63 -37.49
N PHE A 133 2.46 -12.28 -38.14
CA PHE A 133 3.12 -13.47 -37.56
C PHE A 133 4.54 -13.17 -37.10
N ARG A 134 4.85 -13.50 -35.82
CA ARG A 134 6.21 -13.35 -35.27
C ARG A 134 7.07 -14.52 -35.79
N GLY A 135 7.71 -14.39 -36.94
CA GLY A 135 8.74 -15.33 -37.39
C GLY A 135 10.05 -15.10 -36.65
N LYS A 136 10.82 -16.15 -36.41
CA LYS A 136 12.19 -16.02 -35.89
C LYS A 136 13.11 -15.56 -37.04
N GLY A 137 13.79 -14.42 -36.82
CA GLY A 137 14.86 -13.98 -37.74
C GLY A 137 16.06 -14.91 -37.57
N ILE A 138 16.82 -15.10 -38.67
CA ILE A 138 17.94 -16.05 -38.71
C ILE A 138 19.27 -15.29 -38.69
N ASN A 139 19.29 -14.02 -39.10
CA ASN A 139 20.54 -13.26 -39.27
C ASN A 139 20.34 -11.79 -38.90
N VAL A 140 21.44 -11.04 -38.85
CA VAL A 140 21.46 -9.60 -38.66
C VAL A 140 21.13 -8.92 -39.97
N TYR A 141 20.14 -8.03 -39.99
CA TYR A 141 19.61 -7.39 -41.20
C TYR A 141 20.16 -5.99 -41.38
N VAL A 142 20.68 -5.70 -42.59
CA VAL A 142 21.17 -4.37 -43.01
C VAL A 142 20.33 -3.89 -44.18
N PRO A 143 19.44 -2.88 -43.99
CA PRO A 143 18.55 -2.43 -45.07
C PRO A 143 19.22 -1.57 -46.14
N VAL A 144 20.40 -1.03 -45.88
CA VAL A 144 21.08 -0.06 -46.75
C VAL A 144 22.50 -0.52 -47.07
N ARG A 145 22.83 -0.55 -48.37
CA ARG A 145 24.16 -0.98 -48.83
C ARG A 145 25.31 -0.03 -48.49
N LYS A 146 25.03 1.25 -48.29
CA LYS A 146 26.03 2.25 -47.96
C LYS A 146 25.62 3.01 -46.70
N ILE A 147 26.32 2.76 -45.62
CA ILE A 147 26.08 3.39 -44.29
C ILE A 147 26.94 4.65 -44.20
N ASP A 148 26.34 5.76 -43.77
CA ASP A 148 27.03 6.98 -43.43
C ASP A 148 27.62 6.88 -42.00
N PRO A 149 28.93 6.67 -41.82
CA PRO A 149 29.51 6.49 -40.49
C PRO A 149 29.52 7.77 -39.65
N ALA A 150 29.20 8.91 -40.21
CA ALA A 150 29.10 10.19 -39.50
C ALA A 150 27.79 10.31 -38.70
N LYS A 151 26.80 9.44 -38.97
CA LYS A 151 25.53 9.41 -38.26
C LYS A 151 25.48 8.26 -37.27
N PRO A 152 24.81 8.43 -36.13
CA PRO A 152 24.58 7.31 -35.22
C PRO A 152 23.87 6.15 -35.90
N LEU A 153 24.38 4.94 -35.77
CA LEU A 153 23.72 3.72 -36.23
C LEU A 153 22.61 3.32 -35.28
N ILE A 154 21.41 3.10 -35.80
CA ILE A 154 20.28 2.59 -35.01
C ILE A 154 20.32 1.07 -34.99
N LEU A 155 20.34 0.47 -33.81
CA LEU A 155 20.13 -0.96 -33.60
C LEU A 155 18.68 -1.21 -33.25
N ALA A 156 17.93 -1.80 -34.17
CA ALA A 156 16.49 -2.05 -34.07
C ALA A 156 16.17 -3.54 -33.88
N GLU A 157 14.96 -3.87 -33.43
CA GLU A 157 14.55 -5.24 -33.07
C GLU A 157 14.19 -6.13 -34.26
N SER A 158 13.99 -5.54 -35.44
CA SER A 158 13.57 -6.30 -36.65
C SER A 158 13.89 -5.55 -37.93
N GLU A 159 13.66 -6.23 -39.05
CA GLU A 159 13.91 -5.73 -40.42
C GLU A 159 13.10 -4.47 -40.72
N PHE A 160 11.79 -4.50 -40.46
CA PHE A 160 10.92 -3.35 -40.78
C PHE A 160 11.26 -2.13 -39.92
N LYS A 161 11.63 -2.33 -38.64
CA LYS A 161 12.06 -1.23 -37.77
C LYS A 161 13.40 -0.63 -38.24
N ALA A 162 14.31 -1.46 -38.72
CA ALA A 162 15.55 -0.97 -39.31
C ALA A 162 15.28 -0.19 -40.62
N ALA A 163 14.40 -0.68 -41.49
CA ALA A 163 13.97 0.03 -42.68
C ALA A 163 13.29 1.38 -42.34
N ALA A 164 12.46 1.40 -41.30
CA ALA A 164 11.81 2.62 -40.82
C ALA A 164 12.83 3.66 -40.29
N ALA A 165 13.85 3.22 -39.57
CA ALA A 165 14.93 4.12 -39.12
C ALA A 165 15.68 4.75 -40.32
N VAL A 166 15.90 3.98 -41.40
CA VAL A 166 16.47 4.48 -42.62
C VAL A 166 15.60 5.57 -43.28
N GLN A 167 14.30 5.36 -43.30
CA GLN A 167 13.35 6.39 -43.80
C GLN A 167 13.40 7.67 -42.96
N PHE A 168 13.63 7.57 -41.67
CA PHE A 168 13.90 8.74 -40.82
C PHE A 168 15.26 9.41 -41.02
N GLY A 169 16.12 8.83 -41.89
CA GLY A 169 17.42 9.36 -42.29
C GLY A 169 18.59 8.91 -41.45
N PHE A 170 18.46 7.80 -40.72
CA PHE A 170 19.53 7.19 -39.93
C PHE A 170 19.94 5.82 -40.51
N PRO A 171 21.26 5.49 -40.56
CA PRO A 171 21.66 4.14 -40.82
C PRO A 171 21.18 3.20 -39.72
N ALA A 172 20.77 1.98 -40.10
CA ALA A 172 20.20 1.05 -39.13
C ALA A 172 20.60 -0.40 -39.40
N ILE A 173 20.61 -1.17 -38.35
CA ILE A 173 20.75 -2.64 -38.36
C ILE A 173 19.56 -3.23 -37.62
N GLY A 174 18.92 -4.26 -38.15
CA GLY A 174 17.88 -5.05 -37.54
C GLY A 174 18.42 -6.33 -36.94
N VAL A 175 18.16 -6.57 -35.63
CA VAL A 175 18.45 -7.87 -35.04
C VAL A 175 17.26 -8.81 -35.17
N PRO A 176 17.46 -10.16 -35.22
CA PRO A 176 16.38 -11.14 -35.46
C PRO A 176 15.40 -11.30 -34.27
N GLY A 177 15.13 -10.22 -33.55
CA GLY A 177 14.34 -10.19 -32.35
C GLY A 177 15.17 -10.39 -31.08
N ILE A 178 14.84 -9.66 -30.03
CA ILE A 178 15.61 -9.63 -28.76
C ILE A 178 15.72 -10.99 -28.06
N HIS A 179 14.83 -11.93 -28.34
CA HIS A 179 14.81 -13.27 -27.76
C HIS A 179 15.55 -14.33 -28.59
N SER A 180 15.68 -14.08 -29.89
CA SER A 180 16.34 -14.96 -30.84
C SER A 180 17.81 -14.59 -31.05
N PHE A 181 18.28 -13.58 -30.32
CA PHE A 181 19.65 -13.06 -30.46
C PHE A 181 20.64 -13.97 -29.71
N ALA A 182 21.25 -14.89 -30.43
CA ALA A 182 22.25 -15.85 -29.94
C ALA A 182 23.67 -15.32 -30.04
N ALA A 183 24.66 -16.09 -29.56
CA ALA A 183 26.05 -15.71 -29.54
C ALA A 183 26.61 -15.42 -30.96
N ASN A 184 26.23 -16.24 -31.93
CA ASN A 184 26.63 -16.07 -33.37
C ASN A 184 26.10 -14.75 -33.92
N HIS A 185 24.87 -14.34 -33.58
CA HIS A 185 24.34 -13.05 -34.02
C HIS A 185 25.12 -11.88 -33.40
N PHE A 186 25.56 -12.05 -32.14
CA PHE A 186 26.39 -11.04 -31.47
C PHE A 186 27.76 -10.90 -32.13
N ASP A 187 28.40 -12.02 -32.47
CA ASP A 187 29.68 -12.00 -33.14
C ASP A 187 29.56 -11.36 -34.55
N ARG A 188 28.52 -11.69 -35.32
CA ARG A 188 28.24 -11.07 -36.60
C ARG A 188 27.94 -9.57 -36.48
N LEU A 189 27.18 -9.15 -35.49
CA LEU A 189 26.93 -7.72 -35.21
C LEU A 189 28.24 -6.98 -34.91
N LYS A 190 29.15 -7.57 -34.13
CA LYS A 190 30.47 -6.99 -33.86
C LYS A 190 31.28 -6.81 -35.12
N SER A 191 31.35 -7.86 -35.94
CA SER A 191 32.08 -7.81 -37.22
C SER A 191 31.50 -6.70 -38.11
N LEU A 192 30.19 -6.61 -38.26
CA LEU A 192 29.54 -5.58 -39.08
C LEU A 192 29.82 -4.16 -38.55
N ILE A 193 29.79 -3.94 -37.22
CA ILE A 193 30.12 -2.63 -36.64
C ILE A 193 31.54 -2.19 -37.01
N VAL A 194 32.50 -3.14 -36.94
CA VAL A 194 33.90 -2.89 -37.29
C VAL A 194 34.05 -2.67 -38.80
N GLU A 195 33.49 -3.56 -39.65
CA GLU A 195 33.54 -3.48 -41.11
C GLU A 195 32.94 -2.17 -41.62
N LEU A 196 31.85 -1.70 -41.04
CA LEU A 196 31.18 -0.46 -41.43
C LEU A 196 31.79 0.80 -40.78
N GLY A 197 32.81 0.67 -39.95
CA GLY A 197 33.52 1.80 -39.31
C GLY A 197 32.63 2.62 -38.35
N ILE A 198 31.68 2.00 -37.69
CA ILE A 198 30.72 2.68 -36.80
C ILE A 198 31.39 3.06 -35.49
N SER A 199 31.28 4.35 -35.13
CA SER A 199 31.78 4.90 -33.87
C SER A 199 30.67 5.23 -32.87
N ASP A 200 29.46 5.51 -33.35
CA ASP A 200 28.29 5.85 -32.54
C ASP A 200 27.12 4.91 -32.85
N LEU A 201 26.58 4.24 -31.82
CA LEU A 201 25.48 3.31 -31.94
C LEU A 201 24.36 3.68 -30.94
N VAL A 202 23.14 3.68 -31.41
CA VAL A 202 21.94 3.91 -30.56
C VAL A 202 21.04 2.68 -30.59
N VAL A 203 20.93 2.00 -29.49
CA VAL A 203 19.99 0.89 -29.29
C VAL A 203 18.60 1.47 -29.11
N MET A 204 17.67 1.12 -30.00
CA MET A 204 16.28 1.58 -29.95
C MET A 204 15.32 0.41 -30.16
N TYR A 205 14.87 -0.17 -29.07
CA TYR A 205 13.90 -1.25 -29.05
C TYR A 205 12.50 -0.72 -28.79
N ASP A 206 11.50 -1.62 -28.87
CA ASP A 206 10.11 -1.26 -28.66
C ASP A 206 9.86 -0.66 -27.27
N ASN A 207 9.00 0.34 -27.18
CA ASN A 207 8.47 0.82 -25.92
C ASN A 207 7.03 0.30 -25.77
N GLU A 208 6.83 -0.65 -24.84
CA GLU A 208 5.55 -1.33 -24.62
C GLU A 208 5.10 -1.15 -23.17
N ILE A 209 3.85 -0.74 -22.99
CA ILE A 209 3.25 -0.59 -21.64
C ILE A 209 3.20 -1.93 -20.89
N LYS A 210 2.86 -3.02 -21.58
CA LYS A 210 2.70 -4.35 -20.96
C LYS A 210 3.99 -4.94 -20.40
N ASN A 211 5.14 -4.51 -20.89
CA ASN A 211 6.46 -5.04 -20.55
C ASN A 211 7.38 -3.99 -19.95
N ASN A 212 6.84 -2.86 -19.55
CA ASN A 212 7.62 -1.75 -19.01
C ASN A 212 7.69 -1.87 -17.48
N PRO A 213 8.89 -2.09 -16.87
CA PRO A 213 9.05 -2.12 -15.42
C PRO A 213 8.71 -0.80 -14.72
N LEU A 214 8.47 0.27 -15.49
CA LEU A 214 8.05 1.57 -14.98
C LEU A 214 6.55 1.65 -14.63
N LEU A 215 5.76 0.62 -14.95
CA LEU A 215 4.31 0.66 -14.80
C LEU A 215 3.82 -0.06 -13.54
N PRO A 216 2.74 0.42 -12.91
CA PRO A 216 2.19 -0.16 -11.69
C PRO A 216 1.82 -1.66 -11.78
N ASN A 217 1.45 -2.13 -12.97
CA ASN A 217 1.02 -3.52 -13.22
C ASN A 217 2.16 -4.44 -13.69
N TYR A 218 3.39 -4.02 -13.49
CA TYR A 218 4.54 -4.79 -13.90
C TYR A 218 4.70 -6.06 -13.06
N LYS A 219 4.76 -7.23 -13.72
CA LYS A 219 5.01 -8.53 -13.08
C LYS A 219 6.46 -8.95 -13.31
N PRO A 220 7.24 -9.24 -12.26
CA PRO A 220 8.66 -9.64 -12.37
C PRO A 220 8.89 -10.89 -13.24
N GLU A 221 7.92 -11.82 -13.30
CA GLU A 221 7.99 -13.01 -14.13
C GLU A 221 8.06 -12.69 -15.62
N VAL A 222 7.44 -11.58 -16.04
CA VAL A 222 7.44 -11.10 -17.43
C VAL A 222 8.81 -10.56 -17.83
N LEU A 223 9.61 -10.08 -16.84
CA LEU A 223 10.97 -9.57 -17.07
C LEU A 223 11.91 -10.63 -17.65
N LYS A 224 11.72 -11.90 -17.31
CA LYS A 224 12.60 -12.99 -17.78
C LYS A 224 12.49 -13.23 -19.28
N GLN A 225 11.39 -12.85 -19.91
CA GLN A 225 11.11 -13.18 -21.30
C GLN A 225 11.02 -11.98 -22.26
N TRP A 226 10.51 -10.80 -21.82
CA TRP A 226 10.05 -9.76 -22.76
C TRP A 226 10.50 -8.34 -22.40
N ASP A 227 11.51 -8.16 -21.57
CA ASP A 227 11.97 -6.83 -21.18
C ASP A 227 12.90 -6.20 -22.21
N THR A 228 12.34 -5.37 -23.07
CA THR A 228 13.08 -4.62 -24.09
C THR A 228 14.10 -3.66 -23.47
N GLN A 229 13.83 -3.10 -22.30
CA GLN A 229 14.73 -2.17 -21.61
C GLN A 229 15.94 -2.88 -21.02
N TRP A 230 15.72 -4.02 -20.38
CA TRP A 230 16.82 -4.87 -19.92
C TRP A 230 17.70 -5.30 -21.08
N ARG A 231 17.10 -5.75 -22.20
CA ARG A 231 17.84 -6.19 -23.38
C ARG A 231 18.61 -5.05 -24.03
N ALA A 232 18.07 -3.82 -24.05
CA ALA A 232 18.80 -2.66 -24.54
C ALA A 232 20.03 -2.34 -23.68
N ILE A 233 19.92 -2.43 -22.35
CA ILE A 233 21.03 -2.24 -21.42
C ILE A 233 22.06 -3.37 -21.56
N ASP A 234 21.62 -4.63 -21.63
CA ASP A 234 22.47 -5.80 -21.73
C ASP A 234 23.31 -5.78 -23.01
N ILE A 235 22.69 -5.56 -24.17
CA ILE A 235 23.41 -5.48 -25.44
C ILE A 235 24.38 -4.30 -25.47
N SER A 236 24.01 -3.16 -24.89
CA SER A 236 24.88 -1.98 -24.80
C SER A 236 26.14 -2.28 -23.99
N ARG A 237 25.99 -2.91 -22.81
CA ARG A 237 27.12 -3.31 -21.97
C ARG A 237 28.04 -4.30 -22.67
N LYS A 238 27.48 -5.32 -23.32
CA LYS A 238 28.24 -6.35 -24.06
C LYS A 238 29.01 -5.75 -25.23
N LEU A 239 28.40 -4.82 -25.97
CA LEU A 239 29.06 -4.14 -27.08
C LEU A 239 30.21 -3.23 -26.58
N ILE A 240 30.01 -2.45 -25.54
CA ILE A 240 31.07 -1.61 -24.97
C ILE A 240 32.23 -2.47 -24.43
N LYS A 241 31.93 -3.61 -23.78
CA LYS A 241 32.95 -4.55 -23.31
C LYS A 241 33.75 -5.17 -24.46
N ALA A 242 33.08 -5.51 -25.57
CA ALA A 242 33.71 -6.13 -26.73
C ALA A 242 34.42 -5.12 -27.65
N LEU A 243 33.90 -3.91 -27.73
CA LEU A 243 34.37 -2.81 -28.59
C LEU A 243 34.50 -1.52 -27.76
N PRO A 244 35.61 -1.35 -27.00
CA PRO A 244 35.77 -0.24 -26.04
C PRO A 244 35.77 1.18 -26.67
N THR A 245 36.04 1.30 -27.96
CA THR A 245 36.00 2.59 -28.68
C THR A 245 34.61 2.96 -29.18
N LEU A 246 33.65 2.02 -29.17
CA LEU A 246 32.28 2.25 -29.61
C LEU A 246 31.49 3.03 -28.57
N LYS A 247 30.88 4.13 -28.97
CA LYS A 247 29.93 4.88 -28.12
C LYS A 247 28.54 4.30 -28.29
N VAL A 248 28.02 3.66 -27.22
CA VAL A 248 26.70 3.05 -27.26
C VAL A 248 25.74 3.81 -26.34
N LYS A 249 24.60 4.19 -26.89
CA LYS A 249 23.51 4.86 -26.18
C LYS A 249 22.20 4.09 -26.28
N VAL A 250 21.25 4.37 -25.43
CA VAL A 250 19.90 3.80 -25.44
C VAL A 250 18.89 4.93 -25.66
N ALA A 251 18.07 4.79 -26.68
CA ALA A 251 16.95 5.69 -26.94
C ALA A 251 15.61 4.99 -26.71
N VAL A 252 14.65 5.72 -26.16
CA VAL A 252 13.29 5.24 -25.91
C VAL A 252 12.31 6.17 -26.61
N LEU A 253 11.44 5.57 -27.42
CA LEU A 253 10.39 6.32 -28.10
C LEU A 253 9.39 6.89 -27.09
N PRO A 254 8.91 8.13 -27.26
CA PRO A 254 8.01 8.78 -26.30
C PRO A 254 6.70 8.03 -26.09
N GLN A 255 6.24 7.92 -24.85
CA GLN A 255 4.93 7.33 -24.52
C GLN A 255 3.77 8.06 -25.20
N THR A 256 3.89 9.37 -25.43
CA THR A 256 2.89 10.17 -26.13
C THR A 256 2.66 9.76 -27.59
N TRP A 257 3.54 8.90 -28.14
CA TRP A 257 3.42 8.36 -29.50
C TRP A 257 2.75 6.98 -29.53
N MET A 258 2.49 6.39 -28.36
CA MET A 258 1.92 5.04 -28.26
C MET A 258 0.51 4.94 -28.85
N VAL A 259 0.28 3.84 -29.55
CA VAL A 259 -1.04 3.39 -30.01
C VAL A 259 -1.26 2.02 -29.36
N ASP A 260 -2.40 1.83 -28.71
CA ASP A 260 -2.75 0.59 -28.00
C ASP A 260 -1.65 0.09 -27.00
N GLY A 261 -0.96 1.04 -26.36
CA GLY A 261 0.03 0.76 -25.33
C GLY A 261 1.40 0.31 -25.86
N LYS A 262 1.67 0.50 -27.14
CA LYS A 262 2.95 0.18 -27.78
C LYS A 262 3.38 1.28 -28.75
N ILE A 263 4.69 1.49 -28.85
CA ILE A 263 5.31 2.25 -29.94
C ILE A 263 6.62 1.58 -30.34
N ASP A 264 6.82 1.44 -31.62
CA ASP A 264 8.06 1.01 -32.26
C ASP A 264 8.42 1.96 -33.40
N ILE A 265 9.57 1.74 -34.06
CA ILE A 265 10.10 2.69 -35.03
C ILE A 265 9.18 2.79 -36.26
N ASP A 266 8.68 1.67 -36.77
CA ASP A 266 7.73 1.66 -37.89
C ASP A 266 6.34 2.16 -37.48
N GLY A 267 5.91 1.91 -36.26
CA GLY A 267 4.72 2.53 -35.68
C GLY A 267 4.84 4.07 -35.60
N ALA A 268 6.02 4.60 -35.35
CA ALA A 268 6.24 6.06 -35.39
C ALA A 268 6.04 6.62 -36.81
N LEU A 269 6.47 5.90 -37.87
CA LEU A 269 6.17 6.27 -39.24
C LEU A 269 4.67 6.21 -39.57
N ALA A 270 4.00 5.12 -39.17
CA ALA A 270 2.57 4.95 -39.35
C ALA A 270 1.77 6.06 -38.62
N ALA A 271 2.26 6.51 -37.47
CA ALA A 271 1.75 7.66 -36.73
C ALA A 271 2.16 9.03 -37.33
N LYS A 272 2.76 9.04 -38.49
CA LYS A 272 3.17 10.24 -39.27
C LYS A 272 4.09 11.18 -38.46
N LYS A 273 4.99 10.64 -37.67
CA LYS A 273 6.01 11.43 -36.98
C LYS A 273 7.03 11.96 -37.95
N SER A 274 7.47 13.20 -37.76
CA SER A 274 8.41 13.86 -38.63
C SER A 274 9.86 13.37 -38.41
N PRO A 275 10.75 13.43 -39.42
CA PRO A 275 12.17 13.13 -39.22
C PRO A 275 12.85 13.98 -38.12
N ASN A 276 12.39 15.21 -37.90
CA ASN A 276 12.95 16.09 -36.87
C ASN A 276 12.54 15.65 -35.48
N GLU A 277 11.30 15.19 -35.26
CA GLU A 277 10.86 14.61 -33.98
C GLU A 277 11.68 13.35 -33.67
N PHE A 278 11.83 12.45 -34.64
CA PHE A 278 12.63 11.23 -34.50
C PHE A 278 14.11 11.55 -34.21
N ARG A 279 14.69 12.50 -34.97
CA ARG A 279 16.04 12.99 -34.74
C ARG A 279 16.24 13.47 -33.29
N SER A 280 15.28 14.22 -32.74
CA SER A 280 15.34 14.69 -31.36
C SER A 280 15.41 13.53 -30.36
N VAL A 281 14.72 12.41 -30.61
CA VAL A 281 14.80 11.19 -29.77
C VAL A 281 16.17 10.55 -29.87
N VAL A 282 16.72 10.39 -31.07
CA VAL A 282 18.04 9.76 -31.29
C VAL A 282 19.15 10.56 -30.60
N TYR A 283 19.19 11.88 -30.76
CA TYR A 283 20.24 12.72 -30.17
C TYR A 283 20.06 12.97 -28.66
N LYS A 284 18.88 12.71 -28.08
CA LYS A 284 18.63 12.70 -26.63
C LYS A 284 18.86 11.34 -25.98
N ALA A 285 19.41 10.37 -26.72
CA ALA A 285 19.68 9.05 -26.18
C ALA A 285 20.67 9.11 -25.02
N TYR A 286 20.41 8.30 -24.03
CA TYR A 286 21.18 8.20 -22.80
C TYR A 286 22.34 7.21 -22.93
N HIS A 287 23.43 7.43 -22.24
CA HIS A 287 24.37 6.35 -21.95
C HIS A 287 23.63 5.26 -21.14
N TRP A 288 23.98 3.99 -21.31
CA TRP A 288 23.19 2.89 -20.68
C TRP A 288 23.07 2.99 -19.16
N ASN A 289 24.11 3.49 -18.47
CA ASN A 289 24.07 3.69 -17.03
C ASN A 289 23.19 4.87 -16.63
N GLU A 290 23.23 5.99 -17.34
CA GLU A 290 22.33 7.13 -17.13
C GLU A 290 20.88 6.74 -17.37
N TYR A 291 20.65 5.91 -18.42
CA TYR A 291 19.33 5.34 -18.66
C TYR A 291 18.88 4.45 -17.51
N LEU A 292 19.75 3.56 -16.99
CA LEU A 292 19.47 2.73 -15.83
C LEU A 292 19.10 3.57 -14.59
N ASP A 293 19.84 4.67 -14.36
CA ASP A 293 19.58 5.58 -13.24
C ASP A 293 18.26 6.37 -13.39
N SER A 294 17.80 6.58 -14.62
CA SER A 294 16.52 7.23 -14.89
C SER A 294 15.30 6.33 -14.66
N LEU A 295 15.50 5.02 -14.52
CA LEU A 295 14.43 4.06 -14.31
C LEU A 295 13.86 4.16 -12.87
N LEU A 296 12.62 3.73 -12.70
CA LEU A 296 12.00 3.61 -11.37
C LEU A 296 12.86 2.74 -10.44
N PRO A 297 12.90 3.02 -9.13
CA PRO A 297 13.75 2.32 -8.17
C PRO A 297 13.63 0.80 -8.22
N VAL A 298 12.40 0.28 -8.44
CA VAL A 298 12.16 -1.17 -8.55
C VAL A 298 12.84 -1.75 -9.78
N ALA A 299 12.63 -1.16 -10.95
CA ALA A 299 13.24 -1.60 -12.21
C ALA A 299 14.78 -1.53 -12.13
N ARG A 300 15.32 -0.46 -11.58
CA ARG A 300 16.75 -0.27 -11.35
C ARG A 300 17.33 -1.38 -10.46
N LYS A 301 16.68 -1.68 -9.32
CA LYS A 301 17.07 -2.74 -8.39
C LYS A 301 17.14 -4.11 -9.09
N ILE A 302 16.13 -4.43 -9.93
CA ILE A 302 16.07 -5.67 -10.69
C ILE A 302 17.23 -5.77 -11.69
N ILE A 303 17.44 -4.71 -12.47
CA ILE A 303 18.47 -4.71 -13.51
C ILE A 303 19.86 -4.74 -12.91
N HIS A 304 20.13 -3.99 -11.83
CA HIS A 304 21.39 -4.08 -11.10
C HIS A 304 21.70 -5.51 -10.61
N ARG A 305 20.69 -6.22 -10.11
CA ARG A 305 20.87 -7.62 -9.70
C ARG A 305 21.19 -8.55 -10.87
N LYS A 306 20.53 -8.36 -12.02
CA LYS A 306 20.85 -9.11 -13.23
C LYS A 306 22.27 -8.86 -13.71
N ILE A 307 22.70 -7.60 -13.72
CA ILE A 307 24.08 -7.21 -14.05
C ILE A 307 25.07 -7.89 -13.09
N ALA A 308 24.84 -7.76 -11.78
CA ALA A 308 25.70 -8.36 -10.76
C ALA A 308 25.76 -9.89 -10.89
N LYS A 309 24.64 -10.53 -11.25
CA LYS A 309 24.58 -11.98 -11.46
C LYS A 309 25.46 -12.42 -12.66
N GLU A 310 25.36 -11.73 -13.78
CA GLU A 310 26.17 -12.04 -14.97
C GLU A 310 27.64 -11.80 -14.70
N ASP A 311 28.01 -10.63 -14.14
CA ASP A 311 29.40 -10.30 -13.82
C ASP A 311 30.00 -11.27 -12.79
N HIS A 312 29.20 -11.74 -11.83
CA HIS A 312 29.64 -12.71 -10.83
C HIS A 312 29.87 -14.10 -11.45
N LEU A 313 28.99 -14.57 -12.32
CA LEU A 313 29.11 -15.89 -12.98
C LEU A 313 30.31 -15.94 -13.92
N GLU A 314 30.65 -14.83 -14.58
CA GLU A 314 31.84 -14.77 -15.46
C GLU A 314 33.17 -14.82 -14.68
N ASN A 315 33.26 -14.21 -13.49
CA ASN A 315 34.48 -14.01 -12.73
C ASN A 315 34.56 -14.81 -11.42
N SER A 316 33.66 -15.77 -11.18
CA SER A 316 33.53 -16.42 -9.88
C SER A 316 34.66 -17.39 -9.58
N SER A 317 35.23 -17.29 -8.36
CA SER A 317 36.11 -18.29 -7.75
C SER A 317 35.34 -19.45 -7.09
N ILE A 318 34.02 -19.51 -7.27
CA ILE A 318 33.12 -20.52 -6.71
C ILE A 318 32.19 -21.06 -7.80
N ARG A 319 31.91 -22.36 -7.76
CA ARG A 319 30.90 -23.02 -8.61
C ARG A 319 29.87 -23.71 -7.76
N LYS A 320 28.61 -23.68 -8.20
CA LYS A 320 27.48 -24.41 -7.63
C LYS A 320 27.03 -25.49 -8.61
N ILE A 321 27.08 -26.75 -8.23
CA ILE A 321 26.61 -27.89 -9.01
C ILE A 321 25.32 -28.41 -8.38
N THR A 322 24.22 -28.39 -9.13
CA THR A 322 22.87 -28.73 -8.62
C THR A 322 22.27 -30.01 -9.20
N SER A 323 22.95 -30.66 -10.17
CA SER A 323 22.43 -31.89 -10.80
C SER A 323 23.54 -32.95 -10.89
N MET A 324 23.16 -34.18 -10.66
CA MET A 324 24.02 -35.35 -10.94
C MET A 324 24.06 -35.63 -12.44
N GLY A 325 25.21 -35.99 -12.98
CA GLY A 325 25.32 -36.57 -14.33
C GLY A 325 26.13 -35.78 -15.34
N GLY A 326 26.78 -34.68 -14.97
CA GLY A 326 27.76 -34.02 -15.82
C GLY A 326 29.19 -34.50 -15.55
N LYS A 327 30.12 -34.28 -16.48
CA LYS A 327 31.58 -34.47 -16.30
C LYS A 327 32.16 -33.60 -15.15
N GLU A 328 31.37 -32.86 -14.41
CA GLU A 328 31.77 -31.75 -13.54
C GLU A 328 31.76 -32.05 -12.04
N GLY A 329 31.25 -33.21 -11.58
CA GLY A 329 31.28 -33.55 -10.16
C GLY A 329 29.92 -33.82 -9.52
N SER A 330 29.91 -34.07 -8.22
CA SER A 330 28.73 -34.29 -7.39
C SER A 330 28.09 -32.96 -6.96
N ILE A 331 26.81 -32.99 -6.51
CA ILE A 331 26.10 -31.83 -5.99
C ILE A 331 26.91 -31.17 -4.86
N GLY A 332 27.11 -29.87 -4.94
CA GLY A 332 27.86 -29.09 -3.93
C GLY A 332 28.43 -27.77 -4.41
N TYR A 333 29.12 -27.09 -3.50
CA TYR A 333 29.91 -25.90 -3.83
C TYR A 333 31.38 -26.28 -3.99
N TYR A 334 32.00 -25.71 -5.01
CA TYR A 334 33.38 -25.92 -5.36
C TYR A 334 34.14 -24.61 -5.38
N ILE A 335 35.31 -24.57 -4.74
CA ILE A 335 36.17 -23.38 -4.71
C ILE A 335 37.36 -23.57 -5.66
N ARG A 336 37.63 -22.54 -6.45
CA ARG A 336 38.80 -22.51 -7.34
C ARG A 336 40.09 -22.35 -6.53
N LYS A 337 41.02 -23.27 -6.69
CA LYS A 337 42.39 -23.21 -6.13
C LYS A 337 43.43 -23.26 -7.25
N GLU A 338 44.47 -22.44 -7.13
CA GLU A 338 45.64 -22.47 -8.02
C GLU A 338 46.75 -23.21 -7.32
N LEU A 339 47.12 -24.38 -7.85
CA LEU A 339 48.26 -25.16 -7.39
C LEU A 339 49.49 -24.80 -8.19
N LYS A 340 50.58 -24.48 -7.49
CA LYS A 340 51.91 -24.30 -8.10
C LYS A 340 52.49 -25.67 -8.43
N VAL A 341 52.63 -25.99 -9.69
CA VAL A 341 53.35 -27.18 -10.16
C VAL A 341 54.82 -26.78 -10.43
N LYS A 342 55.77 -27.68 -10.18
CA LYS A 342 57.20 -27.48 -10.52
C LYS A 342 57.32 -27.24 -12.02
N GLY A 343 57.59 -25.99 -12.43
CA GLY A 343 57.67 -25.52 -13.81
C GLY A 343 56.46 -24.58 -14.07
N GLU A 344 56.68 -23.41 -14.42
CA GLU A 344 55.89 -22.16 -14.61
C GLU A 344 54.38 -22.21 -14.87
N GLU A 345 53.72 -23.37 -14.98
CA GLU A 345 52.27 -23.45 -15.20
C GLU A 345 51.51 -23.64 -13.88
N LYS A 346 50.55 -22.76 -13.63
CA LYS A 346 49.58 -22.87 -12.53
C LYS A 346 48.43 -23.81 -12.91
N LEU A 347 48.29 -24.92 -12.19
CA LEU A 347 47.14 -25.80 -12.35
C LEU A 347 45.93 -25.26 -11.57
N VAL A 348 44.80 -25.06 -12.25
CA VAL A 348 43.52 -24.68 -11.62
C VAL A 348 42.76 -25.94 -11.25
N VAL A 349 42.47 -26.10 -9.96
CA VAL A 349 41.68 -27.22 -9.43
C VAL A 349 40.42 -26.68 -8.71
N TRP A 350 39.30 -27.40 -8.86
CA TRP A 350 38.08 -27.13 -8.15
C TRP A 350 37.92 -28.12 -7.00
N GLU A 351 37.94 -27.60 -5.77
CA GLU A 351 37.85 -28.40 -4.54
C GLU A 351 36.42 -28.29 -3.97
N PRO A 352 35.75 -29.43 -3.70
CA PRO A 352 34.41 -29.42 -3.08
C PRO A 352 34.52 -28.97 -1.62
N VAL A 353 33.72 -28.00 -1.20
CA VAL A 353 33.61 -27.51 0.18
C VAL A 353 32.30 -27.89 0.85
N THR A 354 31.34 -28.42 0.10
CA THR A 354 30.09 -28.98 0.63
C THR A 354 29.67 -30.23 -0.12
N ASN A 355 28.88 -31.07 0.52
CA ASN A 355 28.15 -32.18 -0.10
C ASN A 355 26.67 -31.83 -0.36
N PHE A 356 26.33 -30.55 -0.39
CA PHE A 356 24.98 -30.01 -0.63
C PHE A 356 25.05 -28.66 -1.35
N THR A 357 23.93 -28.27 -1.92
CA THR A 357 23.71 -26.87 -2.33
C THR A 357 22.52 -26.29 -1.57
N MET A 358 22.43 -24.97 -1.47
CA MET A 358 21.31 -24.28 -0.87
C MET A 358 20.76 -23.24 -1.84
N ASP A 359 19.46 -22.98 -1.72
CA ASP A 359 18.79 -21.90 -2.43
C ASP A 359 18.10 -21.01 -1.41
N ILE A 360 18.23 -19.70 -1.55
CA ILE A 360 17.43 -18.74 -0.77
C ILE A 360 16.03 -18.76 -1.34
N HIS A 361 15.11 -19.42 -0.63
CA HIS A 361 13.71 -19.52 -1.02
C HIS A 361 12.96 -18.21 -0.86
N LYS A 362 13.12 -17.58 0.31
CA LYS A 362 12.52 -16.29 0.64
C LYS A 362 13.45 -15.45 1.51
N THR A 363 13.40 -14.14 1.32
CA THR A 363 13.99 -13.17 2.25
C THR A 363 12.86 -12.41 2.93
N VAL A 364 12.78 -12.49 4.25
CA VAL A 364 11.76 -11.83 5.06
C VAL A 364 12.40 -10.69 5.82
N ILE A 365 11.88 -9.49 5.66
CA ILE A 365 12.26 -8.29 6.42
C ILE A 365 11.28 -8.18 7.59
N ASP A 366 11.77 -8.36 8.81
CA ASP A 366 10.98 -8.29 10.05
C ASP A 366 11.58 -7.19 10.95
N GLY A 367 11.01 -6.01 10.88
CA GLY A 367 11.59 -4.82 11.48
C GLY A 367 12.97 -4.49 10.89
N GLU A 368 14.02 -4.50 11.72
CA GLU A 368 15.41 -4.27 11.29
C GLU A 368 16.13 -5.57 10.86
N ASP A 369 15.49 -6.73 11.03
CA ASP A 369 16.12 -8.03 10.79
C ASP A 369 15.79 -8.58 9.41
N TYR A 370 16.83 -9.05 8.71
CA TYR A 370 16.70 -9.84 7.49
C TYR A 370 16.76 -11.33 7.84
N VAL A 371 15.64 -12.02 7.71
CA VAL A 371 15.54 -13.46 7.92
C VAL A 371 15.43 -14.15 6.57
N ARG A 372 16.26 -15.17 6.33
CA ARG A 372 16.22 -15.93 5.07
C ARG A 372 15.64 -17.31 5.31
N GLU A 373 14.70 -17.70 4.46
CA GLU A 373 14.28 -19.10 4.34
C GLU A 373 15.13 -19.79 3.28
N ILE A 374 15.76 -20.89 3.64
CA ILE A 374 16.73 -21.62 2.80
C ILE A 374 16.24 -23.03 2.62
N VAL A 375 16.38 -23.56 1.42
CA VAL A 375 16.22 -24.98 1.12
C VAL A 375 17.58 -25.58 0.79
N PHE A 376 17.85 -26.79 1.26
CA PHE A 376 19.04 -27.55 0.90
C PHE A 376 18.70 -28.61 -0.15
N ARG A 377 19.64 -28.85 -1.03
CA ARG A 377 19.60 -29.97 -1.95
C ARG A 377 20.75 -30.90 -1.62
N SER A 378 20.45 -32.14 -1.26
CA SER A 378 21.40 -33.20 -0.92
C SER A 378 22.04 -33.84 -2.16
N GLN A 379 22.99 -34.73 -1.95
CA GLN A 379 23.72 -35.46 -3.01
C GLN A 379 22.79 -36.31 -3.89
N ASP A 380 21.72 -36.87 -3.35
CA ASP A 380 20.71 -37.65 -4.06
C ASP A 380 19.66 -36.75 -4.80
N GLY A 381 19.81 -35.41 -4.71
CA GLY A 381 18.90 -34.44 -5.31
C GLY A 381 17.66 -34.13 -4.47
N THR A 382 17.49 -34.73 -3.29
CA THR A 382 16.39 -34.42 -2.37
C THR A 382 16.49 -33.00 -1.89
N ILE A 383 15.34 -32.29 -1.84
CA ILE A 383 15.23 -30.91 -1.37
C ILE A 383 14.55 -30.91 -0.01
N THR A 384 15.13 -30.21 0.97
CA THR A 384 14.54 -30.08 2.30
C THR A 384 13.33 -29.15 2.29
N GLU A 385 12.48 -29.27 3.31
CA GLU A 385 11.53 -28.19 3.64
C GLU A 385 12.29 -26.87 3.92
N PRO A 386 11.65 -25.70 3.70
CA PRO A 386 12.27 -24.41 3.98
C PRO A 386 12.68 -24.26 5.45
N LEU A 387 13.92 -23.86 5.67
CA LEU A 387 14.53 -23.68 6.98
C LEU A 387 14.84 -22.20 7.22
N LEU A 388 14.47 -21.69 8.39
CA LEU A 388 14.79 -20.30 8.77
C LEU A 388 16.28 -20.17 9.12
N CYS A 389 16.96 -19.25 8.46
CA CYS A 389 18.32 -18.86 8.72
C CYS A 389 18.33 -17.59 9.57
N THR A 390 18.68 -17.75 10.84
CA THR A 390 18.72 -16.65 11.82
C THR A 390 20.09 -15.94 11.85
N LYS A 391 20.20 -14.86 12.64
CA LYS A 391 21.45 -14.15 12.93
C LYS A 391 22.55 -15.15 13.35
N GLY A 392 23.76 -14.96 12.85
CA GLY A 392 24.91 -15.79 13.17
C GLY A 392 25.26 -16.85 12.12
N MET A 393 24.37 -17.18 11.18
CA MET A 393 24.67 -18.16 10.12
C MET A 393 25.70 -17.68 9.09
N ASN A 394 26.17 -16.46 9.19
CA ASN A 394 27.33 -15.93 8.48
C ASN A 394 28.66 -16.27 9.14
N ILE A 395 28.67 -16.88 10.36
CA ILE A 395 29.86 -17.33 11.05
C ILE A 395 30.07 -18.82 10.74
N PHE A 396 31.24 -19.20 10.21
CA PHE A 396 31.43 -20.53 9.69
C PHE A 396 31.23 -21.66 10.73
N ARG A 397 31.59 -21.44 12.02
CA ARG A 397 31.38 -22.39 13.10
C ARG A 397 29.92 -22.67 13.36
N ASP A 398 29.12 -21.59 13.43
CA ASP A 398 27.69 -21.67 13.68
C ASP A 398 26.98 -22.29 12.46
N PHE A 399 27.35 -21.88 11.26
CA PHE A 399 26.85 -22.46 10.03
C PHE A 399 27.15 -23.96 9.92
N LYS A 400 28.39 -24.39 10.20
CA LYS A 400 28.80 -25.80 10.18
C LYS A 400 27.98 -26.63 11.16
N ALA A 401 27.79 -26.15 12.40
CA ALA A 401 26.99 -26.82 13.41
C ALA A 401 25.49 -26.86 12.99
N TRP A 402 25.00 -25.77 12.43
CA TRP A 402 23.61 -25.64 12.02
C TRP A 402 23.25 -26.56 10.86
N VAL A 403 24.08 -26.67 9.82
CA VAL A 403 23.84 -27.58 8.68
C VAL A 403 23.91 -29.03 9.09
N TRP A 404 24.90 -29.39 9.93
CA TRP A 404 25.07 -30.77 10.41
C TRP A 404 23.89 -31.23 11.29
N ALA A 405 23.30 -30.34 12.06
CA ALA A 405 22.13 -30.66 12.88
C ALA A 405 20.85 -30.94 12.07
N ARG A 406 20.86 -30.75 10.76
CA ARG A 406 19.68 -30.88 9.87
C ARG A 406 19.72 -32.03 8.89
N GLY A 407 20.76 -32.86 8.97
CA GLY A 407 20.95 -34.02 8.13
C GLY A 407 22.41 -34.29 7.85
N ASP A 408 22.71 -35.16 6.92
CA ASP A 408 24.06 -35.49 6.48
C ASP A 408 24.63 -34.37 5.58
N PHE A 409 24.65 -33.15 6.10
CA PHE A 409 25.18 -31.97 5.41
C PHE A 409 26.51 -31.56 5.98
N HIS A 410 27.56 -31.56 5.15
CA HIS A 410 28.91 -31.23 5.54
C HIS A 410 29.40 -29.96 4.86
N PHE A 411 29.97 -29.06 5.68
CA PHE A 411 30.71 -27.89 5.23
C PHE A 411 32.17 -28.05 5.69
N THR A 412 33.10 -28.16 4.76
CA THR A 412 34.55 -28.37 5.01
C THR A 412 35.36 -27.10 4.78
N GLY A 413 34.74 -26.03 4.26
CA GLY A 413 35.40 -24.77 3.98
C GLY A 413 35.70 -23.93 5.23
N ASN A 414 36.25 -22.76 5.01
CA ASN A 414 36.56 -21.74 6.02
C ASN A 414 35.60 -20.57 5.92
N GLN A 415 35.89 -19.47 6.67
CA GLN A 415 35.03 -18.25 6.66
C GLN A 415 34.97 -17.61 5.27
N ASP A 416 36.07 -17.49 4.56
CA ASP A 416 36.13 -16.89 3.22
C ASP A 416 35.33 -17.70 2.19
N ASP A 417 35.34 -19.02 2.32
CA ASP A 417 34.56 -19.91 1.46
C ASP A 417 33.06 -19.78 1.75
N LEU A 418 32.66 -19.63 3.01
CA LEU A 418 31.27 -19.36 3.41
C LEU A 418 30.80 -18.02 2.89
N ASP A 419 31.64 -16.98 3.00
CA ASP A 419 31.31 -15.63 2.48
C ASP A 419 31.12 -15.66 0.96
N LYS A 420 31.92 -16.45 0.23
CA LYS A 420 31.72 -16.65 -1.22
C LYS A 420 30.42 -17.37 -1.53
N ILE A 421 30.03 -18.39 -0.73
CA ILE A 421 28.77 -19.09 -0.88
C ILE A 421 27.61 -18.11 -0.66
N TRP A 422 27.62 -17.33 0.43
CA TRP A 422 26.55 -16.36 0.70
C TRP A 422 26.46 -15.26 -0.36
N ARG A 423 27.58 -14.79 -0.88
CA ARG A 423 27.57 -13.83 -2.01
C ARG A 423 26.97 -14.44 -3.26
N LEU A 424 27.36 -15.68 -3.60
CA LEU A 424 26.78 -16.39 -4.75
C LEU A 424 25.27 -16.56 -4.59
N GLU A 425 24.80 -17.07 -3.45
CA GLU A 425 23.36 -17.26 -3.21
C GLU A 425 22.59 -15.94 -3.21
N GLY A 426 23.14 -14.87 -2.64
CA GLY A 426 22.56 -13.54 -2.70
C GLY A 426 22.42 -13.00 -4.13
N VAL A 427 23.34 -13.36 -5.03
CA VAL A 427 23.28 -13.01 -6.45
C VAL A 427 22.33 -13.93 -7.22
N LEU A 428 22.28 -15.23 -6.89
CA LEU A 428 21.42 -16.21 -7.55
C LEU A 428 19.96 -16.07 -7.15
N CYS A 429 19.66 -15.57 -5.93
CA CYS A 429 18.28 -15.40 -5.50
C CYS A 429 17.52 -14.43 -6.43
N ASP A 430 16.23 -14.64 -6.61
CA ASP A 430 15.39 -13.84 -7.53
C ASP A 430 15.16 -12.40 -7.04
N GLY A 431 15.64 -12.09 -5.84
CA GLY A 431 15.56 -10.78 -5.23
C GLY A 431 14.20 -10.39 -4.68
N ARG A 432 13.29 -11.33 -4.55
CA ARG A 432 12.02 -11.10 -3.89
C ARG A 432 12.21 -10.97 -2.40
N GLU A 433 11.64 -9.92 -1.84
CA GLU A 433 11.67 -9.62 -0.41
C GLU A 433 10.25 -9.62 0.13
N ILE A 434 10.03 -10.32 1.23
CA ILE A 434 8.76 -10.26 1.95
C ILE A 434 8.94 -9.32 3.12
N VAL A 435 8.16 -8.27 3.14
CA VAL A 435 8.10 -7.35 4.27
C VAL A 435 6.99 -7.83 5.21
N ARG A 436 7.34 -8.03 6.48
CA ARG A 436 6.37 -8.10 7.58
C ARG A 436 6.26 -6.72 8.18
N PRO A 437 5.24 -5.95 7.83
CA PRO A 437 5.11 -4.61 8.38
C PRO A 437 4.82 -4.69 9.87
N GLU A 438 5.40 -3.76 10.63
CA GLU A 438 5.13 -3.63 12.06
C GLU A 438 3.68 -3.22 12.35
N GLN A 439 3.00 -2.69 11.33
CA GLN A 439 1.61 -2.22 11.43
C GLN A 439 0.76 -2.75 10.28
N ILE A 440 -0.52 -2.99 10.56
CA ILE A 440 -1.57 -3.31 9.61
C ILE A 440 -2.47 -2.08 9.41
N GLY A 441 -3.05 -1.95 8.23
CA GLY A 441 -3.77 -0.76 7.80
C GLY A 441 -2.90 0.14 6.95
N PHE A 442 -2.77 1.40 7.32
CA PHE A 442 -1.99 2.37 6.55
C PHE A 442 -0.48 2.19 6.75
N ILE A 443 0.23 2.00 5.66
CA ILE A 443 1.68 1.88 5.62
C ILE A 443 2.22 3.03 4.75
N ASN A 444 3.00 3.91 5.38
CA ASN A 444 3.71 4.95 4.66
C ASN A 444 4.99 4.36 4.08
N SER A 445 4.93 3.88 2.85
CA SER A 445 6.10 3.32 2.16
C SER A 445 6.92 4.42 1.49
N MET A 446 8.20 4.12 1.17
CA MET A 446 9.09 5.06 0.48
C MET A 446 8.61 5.42 -0.94
N MET A 447 7.73 4.63 -1.53
CA MET A 447 7.28 4.83 -2.91
C MET A 447 5.92 5.52 -2.98
N ASP A 448 4.89 4.86 -2.44
CA ASP A 448 3.53 5.38 -2.35
C ASP A 448 2.86 4.77 -1.11
N PRO A 449 2.00 5.50 -0.40
CA PRO A 449 1.27 4.96 0.72
C PRO A 449 0.35 3.82 0.26
N VAL A 450 0.31 2.74 1.06
CA VAL A 450 -0.52 1.56 0.80
C VAL A 450 -1.35 1.21 2.03
N TRP A 451 -2.44 0.51 1.82
CA TRP A 451 -3.29 -0.05 2.87
C TRP A 451 -3.22 -1.56 2.84
N LEU A 452 -2.68 -2.16 3.89
CA LEU A 452 -2.56 -3.62 4.02
C LEU A 452 -3.64 -4.18 4.93
N PHE A 453 -4.38 -5.15 4.41
CA PHE A 453 -5.34 -5.97 5.13
C PHE A 453 -4.97 -7.45 5.01
N GLY A 454 -5.63 -8.33 5.73
CA GLY A 454 -5.30 -9.75 5.75
C GLY A 454 -5.38 -10.45 4.38
N ASN A 455 -6.21 -9.95 3.48
CA ASN A 455 -6.47 -10.54 2.17
C ASN A 455 -6.19 -9.60 0.99
N VAL A 456 -5.89 -8.33 1.22
CA VAL A 456 -5.73 -7.34 0.17
C VAL A 456 -4.75 -6.24 0.54
N LEU A 457 -4.00 -5.77 -0.45
CA LEU A 457 -3.24 -4.53 -0.42
C LEU A 457 -3.93 -3.54 -1.37
N ILE A 458 -4.31 -2.37 -0.85
CA ILE A 458 -4.96 -1.30 -1.63
C ILE A 458 -3.96 -0.17 -1.78
N LYS A 459 -3.70 0.24 -3.04
CA LYS A 459 -2.81 1.36 -3.36
C LYS A 459 -3.51 2.71 -3.29
N ALA A 460 -2.73 3.78 -3.29
CA ALA A 460 -3.23 5.16 -3.25
C ALA A 460 -4.14 5.54 -4.45
N ASP A 461 -4.01 4.86 -5.57
CA ASP A 461 -4.87 5.02 -6.76
C ASP A 461 -6.15 4.18 -6.71
N GLY A 462 -6.35 3.40 -5.64
CA GLY A 462 -7.49 2.51 -5.45
C GLY A 462 -7.33 1.13 -6.10
N SER A 463 -6.21 0.84 -6.76
CA SER A 463 -5.94 -0.50 -7.27
C SER A 463 -5.69 -1.49 -6.14
N MET A 464 -6.10 -2.74 -6.35
CA MET A 464 -6.03 -3.80 -5.36
C MET A 464 -5.12 -4.93 -5.83
N LEU A 465 -4.36 -5.49 -4.88
CA LEU A 465 -3.58 -6.71 -5.05
C LEU A 465 -4.03 -7.72 -3.99
N THR A 466 -4.21 -8.96 -4.42
CA THR A 466 -4.63 -10.07 -3.54
C THR A 466 -3.56 -11.16 -3.53
N CYS A 467 -3.65 -12.08 -2.57
CA CYS A 467 -2.79 -13.26 -2.53
C CYS A 467 -3.20 -14.24 -3.63
N GLU A 468 -2.44 -14.31 -4.72
CA GLU A 468 -2.74 -15.18 -5.87
C GLU A 468 -2.35 -16.66 -5.61
N ASN A 469 -1.33 -16.90 -4.77
CA ASN A 469 -0.72 -18.21 -4.62
C ASN A 469 -1.15 -18.97 -3.34
N GLY A 470 -2.01 -18.42 -2.52
CA GLY A 470 -2.43 -19.02 -1.26
C GLY A 470 -1.34 -19.12 -0.17
N ASP A 471 -0.17 -18.52 -0.39
CA ASP A 471 0.97 -18.53 0.54
C ASP A 471 0.86 -17.46 1.64
N GLY A 472 -0.20 -16.68 1.65
CA GLY A 472 -0.45 -15.60 2.59
C GLY A 472 0.42 -14.37 2.35
N VAL A 473 1.03 -14.23 1.17
CA VAL A 473 1.83 -13.07 0.77
C VAL A 473 1.17 -12.35 -0.40
N ILE A 474 1.01 -11.04 -0.26
CA ILE A 474 0.47 -10.18 -1.31
C ILE A 474 1.64 -9.52 -2.02
N TRP A 475 1.82 -9.80 -3.31
CA TRP A 475 2.97 -9.33 -4.08
C TRP A 475 2.68 -8.03 -4.83
N ASP A 476 3.51 -7.01 -4.58
CA ASP A 476 3.61 -5.79 -5.39
C ASP A 476 5.00 -5.75 -6.06
N GLY A 477 5.05 -6.26 -7.27
CA GLY A 477 6.32 -6.43 -7.97
C GLY A 477 7.27 -7.40 -7.26
N LEU A 478 8.42 -6.92 -6.80
CA LEU A 478 9.41 -7.71 -6.05
C LEU A 478 9.21 -7.71 -4.54
N VAL A 479 8.30 -6.89 -4.04
CA VAL A 479 8.02 -6.77 -2.61
C VAL A 479 6.75 -7.53 -2.29
N GLY A 480 6.85 -8.53 -1.46
CA GLY A 480 5.72 -9.24 -0.88
C GLY A 480 5.36 -8.63 0.47
N TYR A 481 4.09 -8.49 0.76
CA TYR A 481 3.59 -8.06 2.06
C TYR A 481 2.93 -9.25 2.75
N SER A 482 3.42 -9.60 3.94
CA SER A 482 2.82 -10.66 4.76
C SER A 482 2.02 -10.02 5.90
N PRO A 483 0.67 -10.07 5.86
CA PRO A 483 -0.20 -9.48 6.88
C PRO A 483 -0.33 -10.35 8.13
N ARG A 484 0.68 -11.15 8.47
CA ARG A 484 0.61 -12.05 9.62
C ARG A 484 0.61 -11.27 10.93
N SER A 485 -0.23 -11.70 11.85
CA SER A 485 -0.29 -11.16 13.21
C SER A 485 0.99 -11.48 14.00
N ILE A 486 1.44 -10.52 14.82
CA ILE A 486 2.51 -10.75 15.82
C ILE A 486 2.17 -11.92 16.77
N ARG A 487 0.89 -12.25 16.92
CA ARG A 487 0.42 -13.34 17.77
C ARG A 487 0.63 -14.73 17.16
N GLU A 488 0.75 -14.84 15.84
CA GLU A 488 0.91 -16.14 15.14
C GLU A 488 2.30 -16.76 15.26
N ASP A 489 3.34 -15.96 15.50
CA ASP A 489 4.73 -16.44 15.43
C ASP A 489 5.23 -17.09 16.73
N LYS A 490 4.53 -16.99 17.86
CA LYS A 490 5.08 -17.44 19.16
C LYS A 490 4.42 -18.66 19.78
N ASP A 491 3.21 -19.05 19.40
CA ASP A 491 2.54 -20.18 19.99
C ASP A 491 1.69 -20.96 18.98
N LYS A 492 2.24 -22.04 18.43
CA LYS A 492 1.47 -23.03 17.67
C LYS A 492 0.34 -23.72 18.49
N LYS A 493 0.13 -23.30 19.73
CA LYS A 493 -0.91 -23.79 20.65
C LYS A 493 -1.93 -22.74 21.05
N SER A 494 -1.79 -21.47 20.63
CA SER A 494 -2.79 -20.44 20.94
C SER A 494 -3.99 -20.59 20.00
N THR A 495 -5.13 -20.95 20.56
CA THR A 495 -6.43 -20.97 19.89
C THR A 495 -7.01 -19.57 19.65
N THR A 496 -6.30 -18.50 20.01
CA THR A 496 -6.70 -17.11 19.75
C THR A 496 -6.48 -16.80 18.28
N LYS A 497 -7.58 -16.76 17.53
CA LYS A 497 -7.57 -16.35 16.14
C LYS A 497 -7.01 -14.95 15.98
N SER A 498 -6.13 -14.79 15.01
CA SER A 498 -5.56 -13.51 14.65
C SER A 498 -6.65 -12.55 14.18
N GLN A 499 -6.75 -11.39 14.83
CA GLN A 499 -7.68 -10.31 14.47
C GLN A 499 -7.15 -9.46 13.32
N VAL A 500 -6.66 -10.09 12.24
CA VAL A 500 -6.24 -9.35 11.05
C VAL A 500 -7.48 -8.88 10.30
N PRO A 501 -7.65 -7.56 10.05
CA PRO A 501 -8.79 -7.05 9.31
C PRO A 501 -8.87 -7.63 7.89
N ILE A 502 -10.05 -8.03 7.45
CA ILE A 502 -10.33 -8.61 6.14
C ILE A 502 -11.39 -7.78 5.43
N ILE A 503 -11.16 -7.42 4.17
CA ILE A 503 -12.11 -6.72 3.32
C ILE A 503 -12.89 -7.72 2.47
N ASN A 504 -14.21 -7.59 2.38
CA ASN A 504 -15.00 -8.36 1.43
C ASN A 504 -14.75 -7.84 0.00
N LEU A 505 -14.22 -8.71 -0.86
CA LEU A 505 -13.87 -8.41 -2.25
C LEU A 505 -14.70 -9.21 -3.26
N ASP A 506 -15.74 -9.89 -2.81
CA ASP A 506 -16.59 -10.73 -3.67
C ASP A 506 -17.20 -9.87 -4.81
N PRO A 507 -16.82 -10.08 -6.08
CA PRO A 507 -17.30 -9.29 -7.20
C PRO A 507 -18.77 -9.57 -7.52
N GLU A 508 -19.33 -10.70 -7.10
CA GLU A 508 -20.72 -11.07 -7.32
C GLU A 508 -21.68 -10.30 -6.40
N GLN A 509 -21.16 -9.75 -5.31
CA GLN A 509 -21.95 -8.98 -4.36
C GLN A 509 -21.80 -7.47 -4.65
N THR A 510 -22.85 -6.89 -5.22
CA THR A 510 -22.93 -5.43 -5.42
C THR A 510 -23.22 -4.73 -4.09
N PHE A 511 -22.17 -4.24 -3.43
CA PHE A 511 -22.28 -3.51 -2.17
C PHE A 511 -21.31 -2.31 -2.20
N GLY A 512 -21.82 -1.14 -2.44
CA GLY A 512 -21.04 0.10 -2.58
C GLY A 512 -21.57 1.23 -1.69
N ILE A 513 -21.29 2.46 -2.09
CA ILE A 513 -21.69 3.67 -1.32
C ILE A 513 -23.20 3.76 -1.11
N ALA A 514 -24.02 3.33 -2.06
CA ALA A 514 -25.48 3.38 -1.93
C ALA A 514 -25.99 2.48 -0.81
N GLU A 515 -25.49 1.25 -0.75
CA GLU A 515 -25.81 0.28 0.29
C GLU A 515 -25.27 0.72 1.66
N LEU A 516 -24.07 1.30 1.70
CA LEU A 516 -23.50 1.87 2.92
C LEU A 516 -24.34 3.03 3.46
N LYS A 517 -24.90 3.89 2.60
CA LYS A 517 -25.85 4.92 3.01
C LYS A 517 -27.12 4.32 3.57
N SER A 518 -27.62 3.23 2.98
CA SER A 518 -28.78 2.50 3.52
C SER A 518 -28.47 1.92 4.92
N VAL A 519 -27.28 1.35 5.11
CA VAL A 519 -26.84 0.91 6.45
C VAL A 519 -26.82 2.09 7.43
N GLY A 520 -26.29 3.26 7.02
CA GLY A 520 -26.34 4.47 7.85
C GLY A 520 -27.76 4.84 8.28
N LYS A 521 -28.72 4.83 7.34
CA LYS A 521 -30.14 5.08 7.63
C LYS A 521 -30.75 4.04 8.58
N ASN A 522 -30.38 2.77 8.43
CA ASN A 522 -30.84 1.70 9.34
C ASN A 522 -30.30 1.89 10.75
N ILE A 523 -29.01 2.26 10.89
CA ILE A 523 -28.40 2.56 12.20
C ILE A 523 -29.05 3.82 12.81
N GLU A 524 -29.35 4.84 11.99
CA GLU A 524 -30.04 6.06 12.40
C GLU A 524 -31.43 5.77 12.96
N ALA A 525 -32.20 4.92 12.29
CA ALA A 525 -33.52 4.49 12.74
C ALA A 525 -33.46 3.76 14.10
N ILE A 526 -32.38 3.03 14.38
CA ILE A 526 -32.18 2.28 15.64
C ILE A 526 -31.62 3.18 16.74
N LEU A 527 -30.56 3.96 16.44
CA LEU A 527 -29.77 4.66 17.46
C LEU A 527 -29.90 6.19 17.43
N GLY A 528 -30.57 6.75 16.42
CA GLY A 528 -30.81 8.18 16.24
C GLY A 528 -29.69 8.89 15.48
N THR A 529 -30.07 10.02 14.92
CA THR A 529 -29.28 10.85 13.99
C THR A 529 -27.91 11.26 14.56
N ARG A 530 -27.86 11.75 15.79
CA ARG A 530 -26.61 12.17 16.44
C ARG A 530 -25.62 11.01 16.57
N THR A 531 -26.10 9.87 17.04
CA THR A 531 -25.27 8.68 17.27
C THR A 531 -24.65 8.19 15.95
N VAL A 532 -25.45 8.05 14.90
CA VAL A 532 -24.96 7.55 13.60
C VAL A 532 -23.97 8.53 12.97
N THR A 533 -24.26 9.82 13.00
CA THR A 533 -23.38 10.84 12.43
C THR A 533 -21.99 10.81 13.08
N LEU A 534 -21.94 10.79 14.41
CA LEU A 534 -20.68 10.82 15.13
C LEU A 534 -19.92 9.49 15.06
N ALA A 535 -20.61 8.35 15.15
CA ALA A 535 -19.99 7.04 15.13
C ALA A 535 -19.43 6.68 13.75
N LEU A 536 -20.25 6.78 12.70
CA LEU A 536 -19.81 6.47 11.34
C LEU A 536 -18.81 7.49 10.83
N GLY A 537 -19.01 8.76 11.15
CA GLY A 537 -18.06 9.81 10.79
C GLY A 537 -16.70 9.58 11.44
N TRP A 538 -16.66 9.12 12.68
CA TRP A 538 -15.39 8.79 13.33
C TRP A 538 -14.68 7.61 12.67
N VAL A 539 -15.40 6.54 12.27
CA VAL A 539 -14.78 5.40 11.55
C VAL A 539 -14.22 5.83 10.20
N VAL A 540 -14.93 6.68 9.47
CA VAL A 540 -14.42 7.26 8.22
C VAL A 540 -13.19 8.14 8.50
N ALA A 541 -13.21 8.94 9.58
CA ALA A 541 -12.10 9.80 9.96
C ALA A 541 -10.83 9.01 10.29
N CYS A 542 -10.94 7.77 10.79
CA CYS A 542 -9.79 6.90 11.04
C CYS A 542 -8.92 6.76 9.78
N LEU A 543 -9.53 6.67 8.60
CA LEU A 543 -8.82 6.53 7.33
C LEU A 543 -8.04 7.79 6.88
N PHE A 544 -8.27 8.91 7.53
CA PHE A 544 -7.58 10.18 7.32
C PHE A 544 -6.73 10.59 8.53
N SER A 545 -6.64 9.73 9.55
CA SER A 545 -6.08 10.10 10.85
C SER A 545 -4.60 10.45 10.82
N ASP A 546 -3.82 9.95 9.86
CA ASP A 546 -2.42 10.32 9.61
C ASP A 546 -2.29 11.81 9.24
N GLU A 547 -3.06 12.28 8.26
CA GLU A 547 -3.02 13.66 7.81
C GLU A 547 -3.75 14.62 8.75
N ILE A 548 -4.83 14.16 9.41
CA ILE A 548 -5.50 14.90 10.48
C ILE A 548 -4.51 15.13 11.63
N PHE A 549 -3.81 14.09 12.07
CA PHE A 549 -2.81 14.19 13.12
C PHE A 549 -1.62 15.09 12.72
N LYS A 550 -1.16 14.97 11.49
CA LYS A 550 -0.09 15.81 10.96
C LYS A 550 -0.46 17.30 11.00
N LYS A 551 -1.75 17.63 10.75
CA LYS A 551 -2.24 19.01 10.74
C LYS A 551 -2.55 19.54 12.14
N TYR A 552 -3.18 18.75 13.01
CA TYR A 552 -3.72 19.22 14.29
C TYR A 552 -2.99 18.67 15.53
N ALA A 553 -2.01 17.79 15.35
CA ALA A 553 -1.24 17.09 16.40
C ALA A 553 -2.13 16.32 17.40
N SER A 554 -3.32 15.90 16.96
CA SER A 554 -4.30 15.19 17.78
C SER A 554 -5.30 14.43 16.90
N PHE A 555 -5.90 13.36 17.48
CA PHE A 555 -7.03 12.64 16.88
C PHE A 555 -8.02 12.24 17.97
N PRO A 556 -9.35 12.45 17.79
CA PRO A 556 -10.34 12.22 18.84
C PRO A 556 -10.49 10.75 19.20
N LEU A 557 -10.63 10.48 20.49
CA LEU A 557 -11.06 9.19 20.99
C LEU A 557 -12.58 9.07 20.85
N LEU A 558 -13.10 7.86 20.63
CA LEU A 558 -14.54 7.61 20.65
C LEU A 558 -14.93 6.94 21.97
N CYS A 559 -15.77 7.59 22.76
CA CYS A 559 -16.32 7.06 23.99
C CYS A 559 -17.79 6.67 23.82
N ILE A 560 -18.11 5.37 23.96
CA ILE A 560 -19.48 4.85 23.92
C ILE A 560 -19.91 4.50 25.33
N SER A 561 -20.79 5.29 25.94
CA SER A 561 -21.23 5.07 27.31
C SER A 561 -22.73 4.72 27.38
N GLY A 562 -23.14 4.04 28.46
CA GLY A 562 -24.55 3.72 28.72
C GLY A 562 -24.72 2.49 29.60
N LYS A 563 -25.87 2.38 30.22
CA LYS A 563 -26.21 1.27 31.12
C LYS A 563 -26.19 -0.10 30.39
N ARG A 564 -26.18 -1.16 31.14
CA ARG A 564 -26.28 -2.53 30.60
C ARG A 564 -27.49 -2.63 29.64
N GLU A 565 -27.33 -3.35 28.53
CA GLU A 565 -28.33 -3.54 27.46
C GLU A 565 -28.72 -2.26 26.68
N SER A 566 -27.88 -1.23 26.68
CA SER A 566 -28.14 -0.01 25.88
C SER A 566 -27.71 -0.10 24.42
N GLY A 567 -27.03 -1.18 24.00
CA GLY A 567 -26.56 -1.39 22.61
C GLY A 567 -25.11 -0.96 22.35
N LYS A 568 -24.30 -0.69 23.38
CA LYS A 568 -22.88 -0.28 23.26
C LYS A 568 -22.06 -1.26 22.45
N SER A 569 -22.04 -2.54 22.86
CA SER A 569 -21.24 -3.58 22.22
C SER A 569 -21.75 -3.89 20.81
N THR A 570 -23.06 -3.70 20.56
CA THR A 570 -23.63 -3.81 19.21
C THR A 570 -23.09 -2.72 18.30
N LEU A 571 -23.16 -1.46 18.73
CA LEU A 571 -22.61 -0.34 17.94
C LEU A 571 -21.12 -0.51 17.72
N ALA A 572 -20.34 -0.76 18.78
CA ALA A 572 -18.90 -1.00 18.67
C ALA A 572 -18.58 -2.14 17.71
N GLY A 573 -19.31 -3.26 17.79
CA GLY A 573 -19.15 -4.39 16.88
C GLY A 573 -19.45 -4.05 15.41
N TRP A 574 -20.44 -3.20 15.14
CA TRP A 574 -20.70 -2.70 13.78
C TRP A 574 -19.56 -1.83 13.25
N LEU A 575 -19.03 -0.93 14.09
CA LEU A 575 -17.89 -0.09 13.73
C LEU A 575 -16.62 -0.92 13.45
N MET A 576 -16.36 -1.95 14.25
CA MET A 576 -15.24 -2.87 14.03
C MET A 576 -15.45 -3.70 12.74
N ALA A 577 -16.68 -4.15 12.47
CA ALA A 577 -17.00 -4.84 11.23
C ALA A 577 -16.79 -3.95 9.98
N MET A 578 -17.10 -2.65 10.08
CA MET A 578 -16.78 -1.67 9.03
C MET A 578 -15.29 -1.52 8.80
N ALA A 579 -14.47 -1.75 9.81
CA ALA A 579 -13.01 -1.76 9.70
C ALA A 579 -12.42 -3.13 9.27
N GLY A 580 -13.26 -4.07 8.87
CA GLY A 580 -12.83 -5.40 8.43
C GLY A 580 -12.61 -6.41 9.57
N GLN A 581 -13.01 -6.09 10.79
CA GLN A 581 -12.94 -6.96 11.95
C GLN A 581 -14.33 -7.52 12.28
N ALA A 582 -14.83 -8.42 11.42
CA ALA A 582 -16.12 -9.07 11.59
C ALA A 582 -15.95 -10.47 12.21
N GLY A 583 -16.83 -10.82 13.15
CA GLY A 583 -16.90 -12.16 13.75
C GLY A 583 -16.97 -12.14 15.28
N THR A 584 -17.00 -13.30 15.89
CA THR A 584 -17.03 -13.49 17.35
C THR A 584 -15.76 -12.99 18.06
N ASP A 585 -14.68 -12.80 17.29
CA ASP A 585 -13.37 -12.37 17.78
C ASP A 585 -13.20 -10.84 17.78
N ALA A 586 -14.20 -10.08 17.31
CA ALA A 586 -14.26 -8.61 17.40
C ALA A 586 -14.76 -8.12 18.78
N ALA A 587 -14.52 -8.88 19.84
CA ALA A 587 -14.73 -8.43 21.20
C ALA A 587 -13.65 -7.38 21.56
N GLY A 588 -14.06 -6.31 22.24
CA GLY A 588 -13.10 -5.34 22.77
C GLY A 588 -12.18 -5.99 23.80
N ASP A 589 -10.93 -5.56 23.84
CA ASP A 589 -10.03 -5.97 24.93
C ASP A 589 -10.52 -5.36 26.24
N GLY A 590 -10.84 -6.21 27.22
CA GLY A 590 -11.32 -5.77 28.54
C GLY A 590 -10.25 -4.97 29.30
N ILE A 591 -10.57 -3.76 29.73
CA ILE A 591 -9.65 -2.89 30.48
C ILE A 591 -9.21 -3.55 31.81
N GLY A 592 -10.10 -4.31 32.46
CA GLY A 592 -9.81 -5.00 33.71
C GLY A 592 -8.94 -6.25 33.57
N GLU A 593 -8.97 -6.90 32.40
CA GLU A 593 -8.30 -8.18 32.15
C GLU A 593 -6.94 -8.02 31.44
N SER A 594 -6.71 -6.87 30.84
CA SER A 594 -5.54 -6.61 30.02
C SER A 594 -4.46 -5.84 30.76
N THR A 595 -3.20 -6.20 30.56
CA THR A 595 -2.09 -5.37 31.02
C THR A 595 -1.88 -4.18 30.08
N ALA A 596 -1.54 -3.00 30.61
CA ALA A 596 -1.24 -1.83 29.81
C ALA A 596 -0.18 -2.13 28.73
N ALA A 597 0.82 -2.96 29.04
CA ALA A 597 1.84 -3.37 28.07
C ALA A 597 1.29 -4.24 26.93
N GLY A 598 0.30 -5.09 27.21
CA GLY A 598 -0.39 -5.89 26.19
C GLY A 598 -1.22 -5.02 25.25
N VAL A 599 -2.00 -4.09 25.83
CA VAL A 599 -2.81 -3.14 25.04
C VAL A 599 -1.94 -2.24 24.15
N ILE A 600 -0.83 -1.73 24.69
CA ILE A 600 0.12 -0.92 23.92
C ILE A 600 0.66 -1.69 22.70
N ARG A 601 1.02 -2.96 22.88
CA ARG A 601 1.50 -3.82 21.81
C ARG A 601 0.41 -4.02 20.74
N ASN A 602 -0.83 -4.26 21.17
CA ASN A 602 -1.94 -4.41 20.24
C ASN A 602 -2.24 -3.10 19.49
N LEU A 603 -2.26 -1.96 20.19
CA LEU A 603 -2.45 -0.63 19.59
C LEU A 603 -1.34 -0.26 18.60
N SER A 604 -0.09 -0.62 18.91
CA SER A 604 1.04 -0.33 18.01
C SER A 604 0.99 -1.13 16.71
N TRP A 605 0.17 -2.18 16.62
CA TRP A 605 0.05 -3.01 15.44
C TRP A 605 -0.94 -2.48 14.40
N PHE A 606 -1.88 -1.60 14.80
CA PHE A 606 -2.84 -0.99 13.87
C PHE A 606 -2.42 0.42 13.49
N SER A 607 -2.61 0.77 12.22
CA SER A 607 -2.36 2.11 11.68
C SER A 607 -3.60 2.62 10.95
N ASN A 608 -4.13 3.76 11.39
CA ASN A 608 -5.32 4.40 10.82
C ASN A 608 -6.57 3.49 10.81
N LEU A 609 -6.64 2.55 11.72
CA LEU A 609 -7.77 1.64 11.92
C LEU A 609 -8.29 1.76 13.33
N PRO A 610 -9.59 1.50 13.55
CA PRO A 610 -10.18 1.46 14.88
C PRO A 610 -9.58 0.34 15.75
N TYR A 611 -9.46 0.61 17.03
CA TYR A 611 -9.15 -0.38 18.05
C TYR A 611 -10.10 -0.17 19.23
N TRP A 612 -10.70 -1.26 19.75
CA TRP A 612 -11.74 -1.18 20.78
C TRP A 612 -11.26 -1.72 22.12
N LEU A 613 -11.38 -0.86 23.17
CA LEU A 613 -11.27 -1.25 24.59
C LEU A 613 -12.66 -1.28 25.20
N ASP A 614 -12.98 -2.34 25.93
CA ASP A 614 -14.29 -2.48 26.59
C ASP A 614 -14.16 -2.42 28.11
N GLU A 615 -15.29 -2.26 28.79
CA GLU A 615 -15.42 -2.24 30.24
C GLU A 615 -14.69 -1.11 30.95
N TYR A 616 -14.68 0.09 30.36
CA TYR A 616 -14.21 1.28 31.07
C TYR A 616 -15.12 1.59 32.27
N ARG A 617 -14.51 1.86 33.46
CA ARG A 617 -15.19 2.22 34.70
C ARG A 617 -14.48 3.37 35.41
N ASN A 618 -15.24 4.19 36.18
CA ASN A 618 -14.67 5.27 36.98
C ASN A 618 -14.11 4.80 38.35
N ASP A 619 -13.63 3.57 38.45
CA ASP A 619 -13.01 3.00 39.63
C ASP A 619 -11.48 3.19 39.66
N SER A 620 -10.80 2.62 40.66
CA SER A 620 -9.34 2.70 40.77
C SER A 620 -8.58 2.09 39.57
N THR A 621 -9.20 1.15 38.87
CA THR A 621 -8.65 0.52 37.67
C THR A 621 -8.78 1.47 36.47
N GLY A 622 -9.95 2.05 36.23
CA GLY A 622 -10.20 3.02 35.16
C GLY A 622 -9.35 4.26 35.28
N LYS A 623 -9.20 4.82 36.49
CA LYS A 623 -8.35 6.00 36.74
C LYS A 623 -6.88 5.81 36.37
N LYS A 624 -6.34 4.60 36.40
CA LYS A 624 -5.00 4.30 35.88
C LYS A 624 -4.92 4.42 34.36
N TRP A 625 -6.04 4.19 33.66
CA TRP A 625 -6.12 4.29 32.21
C TRP A 625 -6.37 5.72 31.74
N ASP A 626 -6.91 6.62 32.53
CA ASP A 626 -7.20 8.00 32.11
C ASP A 626 -5.96 8.70 31.58
N SER A 627 -4.83 8.59 32.27
CA SER A 627 -3.56 9.16 31.79
C SER A 627 -3.09 8.53 30.48
N PHE A 628 -3.22 7.23 30.34
CA PHE A 628 -2.87 6.50 29.13
C PHE A 628 -3.78 6.94 27.97
N LEU A 629 -5.09 6.98 28.15
CA LEU A 629 -6.06 7.40 27.13
C LEU A 629 -5.81 8.86 26.69
N ARG A 630 -5.49 9.75 27.63
CA ARG A 630 -5.10 11.15 27.27
C ARG A 630 -3.88 11.22 26.36
N ASN A 631 -2.89 10.33 26.59
CA ASN A 631 -1.66 10.30 25.79
C ASN A 631 -1.93 9.74 24.37
N ILE A 632 -2.83 8.78 24.23
CA ILE A 632 -3.22 8.23 22.92
C ILE A 632 -3.82 9.29 21.99
N TYR A 633 -4.56 10.26 22.52
CA TYR A 633 -5.07 11.39 21.76
C TYR A 633 -3.96 12.15 20.98
N GLN A 634 -2.74 12.16 21.55
CA GLN A 634 -1.55 12.76 20.95
C GLN A 634 -0.60 11.72 20.34
N ARG A 635 -1.04 10.49 20.15
CA ARG A 635 -0.23 9.35 19.64
C ARG A 635 1.04 9.09 20.47
N GLN A 636 1.07 9.52 21.72
CA GLN A 636 2.21 9.31 22.62
C GLN A 636 2.10 7.96 23.28
N GLY A 637 2.94 7.03 22.85
CA GLY A 637 3.12 5.74 23.54
C GLY A 637 4.10 5.86 24.71
N PRO A 638 4.03 4.93 25.69
CA PRO A 638 5.00 4.88 26.77
C PRO A 638 6.38 4.52 26.23
N THR A 639 7.38 5.19 26.77
CA THR A 639 8.79 4.93 26.47
C THR A 639 9.35 3.90 27.45
N LYS A 640 10.04 2.87 26.94
CA LYS A 640 10.80 1.92 27.77
C LYS A 640 12.29 2.09 27.49
N GLY A 641 13.08 2.29 28.55
CA GLY A 641 14.53 2.17 28.49
C GLY A 641 14.93 0.72 28.24
N THR A 642 15.81 0.48 27.26
CA THR A 642 16.46 -0.81 27.03
C THR A 642 17.88 -0.79 27.57
N LEU A 643 18.42 -1.96 27.93
CA LEU A 643 19.82 -2.11 28.31
C LEU A 643 20.69 -1.56 27.15
N GLY A 644 21.40 -0.43 27.39
CA GLY A 644 22.28 0.17 26.38
C GLY A 644 21.94 1.60 25.96
N LYS A 645 21.22 2.40 26.76
CA LYS A 645 20.86 3.81 26.48
C LYS A 645 19.90 4.05 25.31
N HIS A 646 19.30 3.03 24.74
CA HIS A 646 18.28 3.19 23.70
C HIS A 646 16.89 3.27 24.32
N ILE A 647 16.12 4.26 23.90
CA ILE A 647 14.71 4.41 24.28
C ILE A 647 13.89 3.77 23.14
N ARG A 648 13.11 2.74 23.46
CA ARG A 648 12.14 2.18 22.53
C ARG A 648 10.82 2.89 22.76
N SER A 649 10.39 3.71 21.80
CA SER A 649 9.03 4.26 21.75
C SER A 649 8.16 3.35 20.89
N TYR A 650 6.89 3.19 21.25
CA TYR A 650 5.91 2.53 20.41
C TYR A 650 5.12 3.61 19.67
N ASP A 651 5.13 3.59 18.36
CA ASP A 651 4.30 4.47 17.54
C ASP A 651 2.86 3.98 17.58
N ILE A 652 1.97 4.75 18.20
CA ILE A 652 0.56 4.42 18.32
C ILE A 652 -0.21 5.16 17.23
N ASN A 653 -0.47 4.49 16.13
CA ASN A 653 -1.23 5.02 14.98
C ASN A 653 -2.67 4.49 14.91
N ALA A 654 -3.05 3.60 15.84
CA ALA A 654 -4.42 3.13 15.98
C ALA A 654 -5.36 4.25 16.43
N CYS A 655 -6.59 4.23 15.96
CA CYS A 655 -7.66 5.13 16.38
C CYS A 655 -8.45 4.44 17.50
N LEU A 656 -8.38 4.96 18.71
CA LEU A 656 -8.91 4.29 19.88
C LEU A 656 -10.39 4.62 20.11
N MET A 657 -11.17 3.58 20.27
CA MET A 657 -12.54 3.59 20.77
C MET A 657 -12.58 2.84 22.11
N PHE A 658 -13.34 3.34 23.06
CA PHE A 658 -13.60 2.61 24.30
C PHE A 658 -15.07 2.69 24.71
N SER A 659 -15.54 1.64 25.40
CA SER A 659 -16.93 1.56 25.88
C SER A 659 -17.01 1.26 27.36
N GLY A 660 -18.06 1.75 28.04
CA GLY A 660 -18.28 1.56 29.44
C GLY A 660 -19.71 1.87 29.89
N GLU A 661 -20.05 1.55 31.13
CA GLU A 661 -21.37 1.88 31.68
C GLU A 661 -21.50 3.37 31.97
N GLU A 662 -20.39 4.04 32.26
CA GLU A 662 -20.30 5.43 32.67
C GLU A 662 -19.44 6.23 31.69
N THR A 663 -19.67 7.53 31.62
CA THR A 663 -18.80 8.49 30.96
C THR A 663 -17.59 8.79 31.87
N PRO A 664 -16.40 8.99 31.35
CA PRO A 664 -15.23 9.38 32.16
C PRO A 664 -15.49 10.61 33.02
N GLN A 665 -15.07 10.59 34.29
CA GLN A 665 -15.14 11.74 35.18
C GLN A 665 -13.97 12.71 35.02
N ASP A 666 -12.89 12.28 34.39
CA ASP A 666 -11.73 13.13 34.10
C ASP A 666 -12.07 14.13 32.96
N ASN A 667 -12.29 15.38 33.29
CA ASN A 667 -12.61 16.44 32.34
C ASN A 667 -11.53 16.59 31.24
N ALA A 668 -10.28 16.33 31.61
CA ALA A 668 -9.17 16.37 30.64
C ALA A 668 -9.27 15.24 29.61
N LEU A 669 -9.74 14.06 30.00
CA LEU A 669 -10.03 12.96 29.08
C LEU A 669 -11.30 13.23 28.28
N LEU A 670 -12.38 13.66 28.91
CA LEU A 670 -13.64 14.00 28.25
C LEU A 670 -13.44 14.98 27.10
N SER A 671 -12.68 16.04 27.32
CA SER A 671 -12.39 17.03 26.26
C SER A 671 -11.65 16.46 25.05
N ARG A 672 -11.11 15.23 25.13
CA ARG A 672 -10.42 14.49 24.06
C ARG A 672 -11.30 13.47 23.37
N CYS A 673 -12.51 13.28 23.86
CA CYS A 673 -13.44 12.28 23.37
C CYS A 673 -14.57 12.90 22.54
N ILE A 674 -15.03 12.13 21.57
CA ILE A 674 -16.38 12.23 21.04
C ILE A 674 -17.23 11.29 21.89
N VAL A 675 -18.21 11.82 22.63
CA VAL A 675 -19.00 11.03 23.57
C VAL A 675 -20.34 10.65 22.95
N ILE A 676 -20.62 9.34 22.93
CA ILE A 676 -21.89 8.77 22.48
C ILE A 676 -22.59 8.08 23.64
N PRO A 677 -23.47 8.79 24.34
CA PRO A 677 -24.27 8.19 25.40
C PRO A 677 -25.45 7.42 24.81
N LEU A 678 -25.55 6.13 25.13
CA LEU A 678 -26.64 5.28 24.72
C LEU A 678 -27.61 5.01 25.87
N THR A 679 -28.89 5.25 25.61
CA THR A 679 -29.97 4.97 26.56
C THR A 679 -30.69 3.68 26.17
N LYS A 680 -31.22 2.96 27.16
CA LYS A 680 -32.03 1.76 26.94
C LYS A 680 -33.27 2.12 26.12
N ARG A 681 -33.45 1.48 24.95
CA ARG A 681 -34.55 1.76 24.03
C ARG A 681 -35.61 0.67 24.09
N LYS A 682 -36.87 1.04 23.80
CA LYS A 682 -37.96 0.06 23.60
C LYS A 682 -37.67 -0.75 22.33
N LYS A 683 -37.91 -2.07 22.37
CA LYS A 683 -37.77 -2.96 21.20
C LYS A 683 -38.66 -2.45 20.05
N GLY A 684 -38.05 -1.99 18.98
CA GLY A 684 -38.65 -1.58 17.71
C GLY A 684 -37.56 -1.66 16.63
N ASN A 685 -37.89 -1.77 15.37
CA ASN A 685 -36.94 -1.86 14.25
C ASN A 685 -36.12 -3.15 14.15
N THR A 686 -36.74 -4.28 14.40
CA THR A 686 -36.11 -5.61 14.29
C THR A 686 -35.56 -5.86 12.89
N ASP A 687 -36.26 -5.39 11.84
CA ASP A 687 -35.88 -5.60 10.44
C ASP A 687 -34.57 -4.87 10.10
N ASN A 688 -34.45 -3.60 10.49
CA ASN A 688 -33.21 -2.82 10.28
C ASN A 688 -32.00 -3.46 11.00
N TYR A 689 -32.21 -3.92 12.22
CA TYR A 689 -31.18 -4.63 12.99
C TYR A 689 -30.77 -5.94 12.28
N THR A 690 -31.72 -6.75 11.87
CA THR A 690 -31.48 -8.04 11.19
C THR A 690 -30.74 -7.83 9.87
N GLN A 691 -31.09 -6.78 9.14
CA GLN A 691 -30.38 -6.44 7.89
C GLN A 691 -28.90 -6.06 8.14
N ILE A 692 -28.62 -5.25 9.14
CA ILE A 692 -27.25 -4.86 9.50
C ILE A 692 -26.44 -6.10 9.93
N GLU A 693 -27.02 -6.97 10.76
CA GLU A 693 -26.35 -8.20 11.19
C GLU A 693 -26.11 -9.17 10.01
N THR A 694 -27.02 -9.22 9.04
CA THR A 694 -26.81 -10.01 7.81
C THR A 694 -25.59 -9.48 7.05
N TYR A 695 -25.49 -8.18 6.85
CA TYR A 695 -24.33 -7.55 6.19
C TYR A 695 -23.04 -7.73 7.00
N ARG A 696 -23.11 -7.66 8.32
CA ARG A 696 -21.99 -7.95 9.22
C ARG A 696 -21.49 -9.38 9.08
N ASN A 697 -22.40 -10.36 9.11
CA ASN A 697 -22.07 -11.79 9.02
C ASN A 697 -21.48 -12.15 7.66
N GLN A 698 -21.86 -11.46 6.58
CA GLN A 698 -21.28 -11.57 5.25
C GLN A 698 -20.01 -10.73 5.06
N ASN A 699 -19.53 -10.05 6.08
CA ASN A 699 -18.41 -9.10 6.06
C ASN A 699 -18.56 -7.96 5.03
N LEU A 700 -19.78 -7.64 4.60
CA LEU A 700 -20.04 -6.58 3.61
C LEU A 700 -19.79 -5.19 4.16
N LEU A 701 -19.95 -4.97 5.46
CA LEU A 701 -19.68 -3.68 6.10
C LEU A 701 -18.22 -3.24 5.91
N SER A 702 -17.29 -4.18 5.78
CA SER A 702 -15.86 -3.90 5.56
C SER A 702 -15.58 -3.17 4.24
N ARG A 703 -16.50 -3.21 3.28
CA ARG A 703 -16.37 -2.46 2.02
C ARG A 703 -16.32 -0.94 2.21
N LEU A 704 -16.77 -0.44 3.37
CA LEU A 704 -16.56 0.98 3.71
C LEU A 704 -15.10 1.38 3.60
N MET A 705 -14.17 0.55 4.08
CA MET A 705 -12.73 0.82 3.98
C MET A 705 -12.31 1.01 2.52
N TYR A 706 -12.64 0.05 1.66
CA TYR A 706 -12.29 0.12 0.25
C TYR A 706 -12.92 1.34 -0.45
N GLU A 707 -14.20 1.58 -0.23
CA GLU A 707 -14.93 2.69 -0.86
C GLU A 707 -14.36 4.06 -0.50
N VAL A 708 -13.86 4.23 0.72
CA VAL A 708 -13.22 5.47 1.17
C VAL A 708 -11.77 5.55 0.67
N ILE A 709 -11.00 4.48 0.79
CA ILE A 709 -9.57 4.45 0.42
C ILE A 709 -9.38 4.76 -1.06
N LYS A 710 -10.18 4.17 -1.96
CA LYS A 710 -10.08 4.43 -3.41
C LYS A 710 -10.33 5.89 -3.80
N GLN A 711 -11.02 6.66 -2.95
CA GLN A 711 -11.31 8.07 -3.18
C GLN A 711 -10.44 9.00 -2.30
N ARG A 712 -9.67 8.43 -1.36
CA ARG A 712 -8.96 9.17 -0.32
C ARG A 712 -8.12 10.32 -0.88
N LYS A 713 -7.38 10.09 -1.96
CA LYS A 713 -6.53 11.11 -2.59
C LYS A 713 -7.31 12.35 -3.03
N LYS A 714 -8.54 12.17 -3.53
CA LYS A 714 -9.43 13.26 -3.95
C LYS A 714 -10.12 13.92 -2.75
N LEU A 715 -10.52 13.11 -1.76
CA LEU A 715 -11.28 13.58 -0.60
C LEU A 715 -10.42 14.31 0.42
N LEU A 716 -9.15 13.94 0.57
CA LEU A 716 -8.27 14.46 1.62
C LEU A 716 -8.20 16.00 1.70
N PRO A 717 -7.92 16.75 0.61
CA PRO A 717 -7.89 18.20 0.68
C PRO A 717 -9.25 18.79 1.06
N ILE A 718 -10.35 18.22 0.54
CA ILE A 718 -11.72 18.65 0.82
C ILE A 718 -12.06 18.45 2.30
N VAL A 719 -11.70 17.30 2.86
CA VAL A 719 -11.92 16.96 4.27
C VAL A 719 -11.21 17.95 5.18
N LEU A 720 -9.92 18.20 4.94
CA LEU A 720 -9.12 19.07 5.79
C LEU A 720 -9.57 20.54 5.75
N GLU A 721 -10.01 21.04 4.59
CA GLU A 721 -10.57 22.37 4.44
C GLU A 721 -11.94 22.49 5.12
N ALA A 722 -12.80 21.51 4.94
CA ALA A 722 -14.13 21.49 5.53
C ALA A 722 -14.08 21.40 7.07
N ILE A 723 -13.14 20.62 7.64
CA ILE A 723 -12.89 20.57 9.08
C ILE A 723 -12.51 21.96 9.61
N ASP A 724 -11.57 22.66 8.95
CA ASP A 724 -11.19 24.03 9.36
C ASP A 724 -12.38 25.00 9.31
N GLY A 725 -13.17 24.95 8.25
CA GLY A 725 -14.36 25.76 8.10
C GLY A 725 -15.40 25.51 9.20
N CYS A 726 -15.66 24.24 9.49
CA CYS A 726 -16.59 23.83 10.55
C CYS A 726 -16.08 24.26 11.94
N LYS A 727 -14.82 23.97 12.25
CA LYS A 727 -14.16 24.36 13.51
C LYS A 727 -14.24 25.88 13.72
N LYS A 728 -13.93 26.69 12.72
CA LYS A 728 -13.98 28.17 12.82
C LYS A 728 -15.39 28.69 13.13
N ARG A 729 -16.44 28.07 12.59
CA ARG A 729 -17.82 28.45 12.91
C ARG A 729 -18.19 28.13 14.37
N LEU A 730 -17.85 26.91 14.83
CA LEU A 730 -18.09 26.47 16.20
C LEU A 730 -17.38 27.34 17.23
N LEU A 731 -16.14 27.74 16.96
CA LEU A 731 -15.39 28.68 17.81
C LEU A 731 -16.08 30.05 17.94
N LYS A 732 -16.67 30.56 16.85
CA LYS A 732 -17.46 31.83 16.89
C LYS A 732 -18.72 31.72 17.75
N GLU A 733 -19.23 30.51 17.92
CA GLU A 733 -20.40 30.23 18.77
C GLU A 733 -20.03 29.90 20.23
N GLY A 734 -18.74 30.02 20.60
CA GLY A 734 -18.26 29.83 21.96
C GLY A 734 -17.89 28.40 22.33
N VAL A 735 -17.91 27.45 21.37
CA VAL A 735 -17.48 26.07 21.62
C VAL A 735 -15.97 26.02 21.86
N GLY A 736 -15.52 25.30 22.87
CA GLY A 736 -14.09 25.15 23.17
C GLY A 736 -13.29 24.54 22.00
N ASP A 737 -12.06 25.00 21.77
CA ASP A 737 -11.24 24.69 20.60
C ASP A 737 -11.09 23.19 20.32
N ARG A 738 -10.83 22.40 21.36
CA ARG A 738 -10.63 20.96 21.27
C ARG A 738 -11.92 20.22 20.94
N ILE A 739 -13.02 20.60 21.60
CA ILE A 739 -14.34 19.99 21.36
C ILE A 739 -14.81 20.32 19.96
N ALA A 740 -14.68 21.58 19.53
CA ALA A 740 -15.01 22.02 18.18
C ALA A 740 -14.24 21.20 17.12
N LEU A 741 -12.95 20.94 17.33
CA LEU A 741 -12.15 20.13 16.42
C LEU A 741 -12.64 18.67 16.38
N ASN A 742 -12.82 18.04 17.53
CA ASN A 742 -13.19 16.63 17.63
C ASN A 742 -14.52 16.34 16.92
N TYR A 743 -15.55 17.15 17.19
CA TYR A 743 -16.86 16.98 16.58
C TYR A 743 -16.88 17.36 15.11
N ALA A 744 -16.12 18.39 14.70
CA ALA A 744 -15.97 18.75 13.29
C ALA A 744 -15.34 17.61 12.48
N ILE A 745 -14.34 16.92 13.01
CA ILE A 745 -13.71 15.77 12.34
C ILE A 745 -14.75 14.69 12.02
N ALA A 746 -15.53 14.25 13.02
CA ALA A 746 -16.51 13.21 12.80
C ALA A 746 -17.65 13.66 11.88
N ALA A 747 -18.22 14.85 12.11
CA ALA A 747 -19.34 15.35 11.33
C ALA A 747 -18.99 15.54 9.84
N ILE A 748 -17.84 16.11 9.53
CA ILE A 748 -17.37 16.29 8.15
C ILE A 748 -17.07 14.96 7.47
N CYS A 749 -16.44 14.01 8.17
CA CYS A 749 -16.18 12.69 7.62
C CYS A 749 -17.46 11.87 7.37
N TYR A 750 -18.51 12.08 8.17
CA TYR A 750 -19.83 11.54 7.88
C TYR A 750 -20.42 12.16 6.61
N ASP A 751 -20.37 13.48 6.52
CA ASP A 751 -20.92 14.26 5.42
C ASP A 751 -20.42 13.81 4.05
N ILE A 752 -19.11 13.69 3.90
CA ILE A 752 -18.47 13.38 2.60
C ILE A 752 -18.83 12.01 2.03
N ILE A 753 -19.25 11.06 2.87
CA ILE A 753 -19.61 9.70 2.45
C ILE A 753 -21.13 9.50 2.48
N PHE A 754 -21.76 9.80 3.60
CA PHE A 754 -23.14 9.42 3.83
C PHE A 754 -24.16 10.48 3.35
N LEU A 755 -23.79 11.76 3.31
CA LEU A 755 -24.61 12.84 2.80
C LEU A 755 -24.19 13.32 1.40
N ALA A 756 -23.21 12.68 0.77
CA ALA A 756 -22.78 13.02 -0.59
C ALA A 756 -23.97 12.98 -1.58
N GLY A 757 -24.17 14.06 -2.35
CA GLY A 757 -25.30 14.20 -3.29
C GLY A 757 -26.53 14.92 -2.73
N GLU A 758 -26.61 15.18 -1.42
CA GLU A 758 -27.60 16.07 -0.84
C GLU A 758 -27.25 17.56 -1.10
N ASP A 759 -28.24 18.46 -0.98
CA ASP A 759 -27.99 19.89 -1.13
C ASP A 759 -26.99 20.43 -0.10
N THR A 760 -26.03 21.23 -0.53
CA THR A 760 -24.91 21.69 0.30
C THR A 760 -25.36 22.50 1.52
N GLU A 761 -26.39 23.33 1.37
CA GLU A 761 -26.90 24.16 2.47
C GLU A 761 -27.66 23.31 3.50
N VAL A 762 -28.45 22.36 3.03
CA VAL A 762 -29.17 21.39 3.88
C VAL A 762 -28.15 20.56 4.68
N ARG A 763 -27.10 20.07 4.02
CA ARG A 763 -26.01 19.33 4.66
C ARG A 763 -25.32 20.15 5.73
N ARG A 764 -25.00 21.40 5.42
CA ARG A 764 -24.32 22.31 6.37
C ARG A 764 -25.20 22.57 7.61
N GLN A 765 -26.47 22.89 7.43
CA GLN A 765 -27.42 23.15 8.53
C GLN A 765 -27.61 21.92 9.40
N TYR A 766 -27.73 20.74 8.78
CA TYR A 766 -27.83 19.48 9.48
C TYR A 766 -26.60 19.20 10.37
N LEU A 767 -25.40 19.35 9.84
CA LEU A 767 -24.16 19.12 10.57
C LEU A 767 -23.96 20.11 11.73
N GLU A 768 -24.25 21.38 11.48
CA GLU A 768 -24.22 22.41 12.53
C GLU A 768 -25.20 22.08 13.65
N TRP A 769 -26.40 21.65 13.30
CA TRP A 769 -27.38 21.23 14.30
C TRP A 769 -26.88 20.01 15.13
N VAL A 770 -26.36 18.96 14.48
CA VAL A 770 -25.85 17.78 15.17
C VAL A 770 -24.73 18.15 16.15
N ILE A 771 -23.84 19.03 15.74
CA ILE A 771 -22.71 19.44 16.58
C ILE A 771 -23.19 20.29 17.76
N LYS A 772 -24.06 21.26 17.53
CA LYS A 772 -24.66 22.10 18.58
C LYS A 772 -25.41 21.28 19.59
N GLU A 773 -26.27 20.38 19.13
CA GLU A 773 -27.02 19.49 20.00
C GLU A 773 -26.10 18.58 20.84
N SER A 774 -25.01 18.11 20.23
CA SER A 774 -24.02 17.30 20.92
C SER A 774 -23.33 18.08 22.03
N PHE A 775 -22.94 19.30 21.76
CA PHE A 775 -22.29 20.18 22.71
C PHE A 775 -23.22 20.56 23.86
N ARG A 776 -24.45 21.01 23.56
CA ARG A 776 -25.45 21.36 24.58
C ARG A 776 -25.79 20.20 25.49
N ASN A 777 -25.97 19.01 24.96
CA ASN A 777 -26.22 17.82 25.76
C ASN A 777 -25.03 17.42 26.65
N GLU A 778 -23.79 17.69 26.26
CA GLU A 778 -22.62 17.43 27.10
C GLU A 778 -22.52 18.43 28.24
N GLU A 779 -22.69 19.75 27.98
CA GLU A 779 -22.71 20.77 29.04
C GLU A 779 -23.85 20.55 30.05
N GLU A 780 -25.07 20.27 29.58
CA GLU A 780 -26.20 19.99 30.45
C GLU A 780 -25.97 18.75 31.31
N LYS A 781 -25.43 17.68 30.73
CA LYS A 781 -25.12 16.45 31.48
C LYS A 781 -23.98 16.62 32.46
N GLU A 782 -22.94 17.38 32.12
CA GLU A 782 -21.86 17.68 33.01
C GLU A 782 -22.37 18.48 34.20
N ARG A 783 -23.23 19.47 33.98
CA ARG A 783 -23.89 20.27 35.01
C ARG A 783 -24.76 19.41 35.91
N GLU A 784 -25.68 18.63 35.30
CA GLU A 784 -26.57 17.74 36.04
C GLU A 784 -25.78 16.72 36.89
N HIS A 785 -24.76 16.15 36.33
CA HIS A 785 -23.92 15.15 36.99
C HIS A 785 -23.13 15.76 38.14
N MET A 786 -22.52 16.92 37.97
CA MET A 786 -21.79 17.62 39.03
C MET A 786 -22.71 18.05 40.18
N LEU A 787 -23.88 18.59 39.87
CA LEU A 787 -24.89 18.97 40.89
C LEU A 787 -25.46 17.74 41.59
N ALA A 788 -25.72 16.65 40.86
CA ALA A 788 -26.21 15.40 41.48
C ALA A 788 -25.20 14.82 42.49
N ILE A 789 -23.91 14.71 42.07
CA ILE A 789 -22.85 14.22 43.00
C ILE A 789 -22.75 15.15 44.24
N PHE A 790 -22.72 16.47 43.98
CA PHE A 790 -22.65 17.43 45.05
C PHE A 790 -23.85 17.29 46.02
N MET A 791 -25.09 17.20 45.52
CA MET A 791 -26.30 17.07 46.30
C MET A 791 -26.42 15.72 47.04
N ASP A 792 -26.05 14.60 46.39
CA ASP A 792 -26.04 13.27 47.02
C ASP A 792 -25.04 13.19 48.18
N ASP A 793 -23.87 13.79 48.00
CA ASP A 793 -22.88 13.88 49.09
C ASP A 793 -23.39 14.74 50.26
N LEU A 794 -24.17 15.79 50.01
CA LEU A 794 -24.76 16.62 51.05
C LEU A 794 -25.76 15.82 51.89
N VAL A 795 -26.55 14.95 51.28
CA VAL A 795 -27.45 14.04 52.02
C VAL A 795 -26.67 13.11 52.94
N ALA A 796 -25.56 12.55 52.41
CA ALA A 796 -24.70 11.64 53.18
C ALA A 796 -24.00 12.32 54.39
N MET A 797 -23.78 13.63 54.30
CA MET A 797 -23.14 14.43 55.36
C MET A 797 -24.12 14.97 56.42
N GLY A 798 -25.41 15.04 56.10
CA GLY A 798 -26.53 15.33 56.98
C GLY A 798 -26.25 16.24 58.19
N GLU A 799 -26.14 15.69 59.34
CA GLU A 799 -25.97 16.40 60.63
C GLU A 799 -24.69 17.27 60.69
N ASP A 800 -23.61 16.90 60.03
CA ASP A 800 -22.35 17.65 60.05
C ASP A 800 -22.48 19.03 59.33
N LEU A 801 -23.51 19.21 58.49
CA LEU A 801 -23.78 20.46 57.79
C LEU A 801 -24.74 21.38 58.56
N SER A 802 -25.44 20.90 59.56
CA SER A 802 -26.45 21.66 60.32
C SER A 802 -25.95 23.02 60.87
N PRO A 803 -24.66 23.20 61.27
CA PRO A 803 -24.14 24.49 61.66
C PRO A 803 -24.02 25.55 60.58
N HIS A 804 -24.19 25.17 59.32
CA HIS A 804 -23.87 25.99 58.14
C HIS A 804 -25.08 26.41 57.32
N TYR A 805 -26.32 26.10 57.77
CA TYR A 805 -27.55 26.48 57.09
C TYR A 805 -28.71 26.70 58.05
N MET A 806 -29.74 27.36 57.54
CA MET A 806 -31.02 27.51 58.27
C MET A 806 -32.19 27.40 57.30
N VAL A 807 -33.31 26.91 57.77
CA VAL A 807 -34.58 26.88 57.05
C VAL A 807 -35.53 27.92 57.64
N TYR A 808 -36.18 28.70 56.82
CA TYR A 808 -37.11 29.72 57.22
C TYR A 808 -38.25 29.91 56.23
N SER A 809 -39.38 30.40 56.75
CA SER A 809 -40.53 30.81 55.93
C SER A 809 -40.59 32.34 55.88
N GLN A 810 -40.87 32.94 54.72
CA GLN A 810 -40.92 34.38 54.56
C GLN A 810 -42.30 34.90 54.97
N ASN A 811 -42.37 35.63 56.06
CA ASN A 811 -43.65 36.17 56.65
C ASN A 811 -44.40 37.15 55.71
N SER A 812 -43.79 37.70 54.68
CA SER A 812 -44.39 38.60 53.71
C SER A 812 -45.09 37.89 52.54
N ASP A 813 -44.97 36.56 52.42
CA ASP A 813 -45.64 35.79 51.36
C ASP A 813 -46.91 35.12 51.87
N PRO A 814 -48.12 35.44 51.33
CA PRO A 814 -49.36 34.83 51.76
C PRO A 814 -49.46 33.32 51.72
N LYS A 815 -48.53 32.66 50.97
CA LYS A 815 -48.38 31.20 50.77
C LYS A 815 -47.29 30.54 51.59
N GLY A 816 -46.53 31.33 52.45
CA GLY A 816 -45.51 30.81 53.34
C GLY A 816 -44.42 30.00 52.64
N LYS A 817 -43.85 30.50 51.52
CA LYS A 817 -42.83 29.77 50.76
C LYS A 817 -41.60 29.49 51.65
N ARG A 818 -41.26 28.21 51.77
CA ARG A 818 -40.09 27.72 52.51
C ARG A 818 -38.80 28.00 51.71
N ARG A 819 -37.76 28.44 52.42
CA ARG A 819 -36.43 28.73 51.85
C ARG A 819 -35.35 28.16 52.78
N ILE A 820 -34.23 27.81 52.15
CA ILE A 820 -32.99 27.44 52.84
C ILE A 820 -31.90 28.46 52.59
N ALA A 821 -31.27 28.95 53.66
CA ALA A 821 -30.14 29.86 53.58
C ALA A 821 -28.86 29.07 53.94
N LEU A 822 -27.91 29.05 53.01
CA LEU A 822 -26.66 28.29 53.14
C LEU A 822 -25.48 29.27 53.27
N HIS A 823 -24.64 29.08 54.30
CA HIS A 823 -23.29 29.74 54.29
C HIS A 823 -22.38 28.92 53.37
N PHE A 824 -22.48 29.22 52.07
CA PHE A 824 -21.89 28.38 51.04
C PHE A 824 -20.37 28.14 51.18
N PRO A 825 -19.51 29.10 51.61
CA PRO A 825 -18.08 28.85 51.79
C PRO A 825 -17.80 27.73 52.82
N SER A 826 -18.47 27.74 53.98
CA SER A 826 -18.32 26.69 55.02
C SER A 826 -18.88 25.37 54.55
N PHE A 827 -20.01 25.40 53.87
CA PHE A 827 -20.67 24.25 53.29
C PHE A 827 -19.77 23.54 52.25
N TYR A 828 -19.21 24.31 51.32
CA TYR A 828 -18.28 23.80 50.33
C TYR A 828 -16.98 23.26 50.95
N ASN A 829 -16.42 23.94 51.97
CA ASN A 829 -15.20 23.48 52.62
C ASN A 829 -15.41 22.11 53.33
N GLN A 830 -16.55 21.90 53.92
CA GLN A 830 -16.89 20.63 54.56
C GLN A 830 -17.05 19.53 53.51
N TRP A 831 -17.82 19.80 52.45
CA TRP A 831 -17.97 18.87 51.35
C TRP A 831 -16.64 18.53 50.70
N SER A 832 -15.76 19.52 50.47
CA SER A 832 -14.50 19.27 49.79
C SER A 832 -13.54 18.40 50.59
N LYS A 833 -13.63 18.44 51.97
CA LYS A 833 -12.86 17.52 52.82
C LYS A 833 -13.37 16.09 52.69
N GLU A 834 -14.68 15.89 52.65
CA GLU A 834 -15.27 14.56 52.46
C GLU A 834 -15.02 13.98 51.09
N ALA A 835 -15.11 14.79 50.04
CA ALA A 835 -14.77 14.38 48.68
C ALA A 835 -13.32 13.86 48.59
N ARG A 836 -12.37 14.57 49.22
CA ARG A 836 -10.97 14.12 49.29
C ARG A 836 -10.77 12.84 50.09
N LYS A 837 -11.49 12.65 51.20
CA LYS A 837 -11.43 11.39 51.96
C LYS A 837 -11.93 10.21 51.13
N LYS A 838 -12.92 10.43 50.25
CA LYS A 838 -13.41 9.44 49.28
C LYS A 838 -12.48 9.26 48.07
N GLY A 839 -11.34 9.98 48.01
CA GLY A 839 -10.38 9.94 46.89
C GLY A 839 -10.84 10.68 45.64
N MET A 840 -11.86 11.54 45.75
CA MET A 840 -12.35 12.39 44.68
C MET A 840 -11.72 13.77 44.74
N GLU A 841 -11.34 14.35 43.61
CA GLU A 841 -10.93 15.74 43.58
C GLU A 841 -12.18 16.64 43.61
N PRO A 842 -12.29 17.58 44.57
CA PRO A 842 -13.46 18.44 44.67
C PRO A 842 -13.65 19.33 43.47
N PHE A 843 -14.87 19.48 42.98
CA PHE A 843 -15.19 20.45 41.93
C PHE A 843 -14.86 21.87 42.40
N LYS A 844 -14.51 22.75 41.47
CA LYS A 844 -14.23 24.15 41.83
C LYS A 844 -15.48 24.82 42.41
N ARG A 845 -15.30 25.53 43.54
CA ARG A 845 -16.37 26.25 44.22
C ARG A 845 -17.18 27.15 43.30
N GLN A 846 -16.47 27.90 42.43
CA GLN A 846 -17.05 28.83 41.46
C GLN A 846 -17.97 28.10 40.48
N THR A 847 -17.52 26.94 39.98
CA THR A 847 -18.29 26.11 39.04
C THR A 847 -19.61 25.64 39.60
N ILE A 848 -19.59 25.12 40.88
CA ILE A 848 -20.83 24.67 41.54
C ILE A 848 -21.79 25.87 41.77
N LEU A 849 -21.27 27.00 42.19
CA LEU A 849 -22.09 28.21 42.35
C LEU A 849 -22.70 28.70 41.04
N THR A 850 -21.96 28.70 39.98
CA THR A 850 -22.43 29.05 38.63
C THR A 850 -23.58 28.12 38.23
N TYR A 851 -23.41 26.81 38.37
CA TYR A 851 -24.46 25.84 38.03
C TYR A 851 -25.69 25.95 38.92
N ILE A 852 -25.56 26.24 40.23
CA ILE A 852 -26.71 26.46 41.13
C ILE A 852 -27.50 27.73 40.74
N ARG A 853 -26.82 28.80 40.31
CA ARG A 853 -27.44 30.03 39.87
C ARG A 853 -28.33 29.85 38.62
N ASP A 854 -28.04 28.89 37.78
CA ASP A 854 -28.82 28.58 36.60
C ASP A 854 -30.04 27.71 36.88
N GLU A 855 -30.21 27.23 38.09
CA GLU A 855 -31.33 26.39 38.51
C GLU A 855 -32.54 27.15 38.97
N LYS A 856 -33.77 26.63 38.76
CA LYS A 856 -35.02 27.27 39.08
C LYS A 856 -35.20 27.48 40.59
N TYR A 857 -34.56 26.67 41.38
CA TYR A 857 -34.62 26.78 42.86
C TYR A 857 -33.63 27.82 43.42
N TYR A 858 -32.81 28.46 42.60
CA TYR A 858 -31.97 29.57 43.04
C TYR A 858 -32.79 30.84 43.20
N ILE A 859 -32.61 31.55 44.33
CA ILE A 859 -33.26 32.80 44.57
C ILE A 859 -32.29 33.98 44.51
N GLU A 860 -31.28 33.96 45.41
CA GLU A 860 -30.36 35.06 45.57
C GLU A 860 -29.09 34.61 46.32
N ASP A 861 -27.99 35.29 46.11
CA ASP A 861 -26.76 35.09 46.87
C ASP A 861 -26.36 36.37 47.61
N ASN A 862 -25.41 36.24 48.55
CA ASN A 862 -24.91 37.33 49.41
C ASN A 862 -25.93 37.94 50.37
N MET A 863 -27.12 37.35 50.55
CA MET A 863 -28.05 37.83 51.54
C MET A 863 -27.56 37.55 52.99
N VAL A 864 -27.62 38.58 53.88
CA VAL A 864 -27.19 38.39 55.27
C VAL A 864 -28.30 37.69 56.08
N LYS A 865 -28.02 36.50 56.57
CA LYS A 865 -28.90 35.76 57.48
C LYS A 865 -28.17 35.34 58.74
N ARG A 866 -28.86 35.20 59.89
CA ARG A 866 -28.27 34.73 61.14
C ARG A 866 -28.34 33.22 61.24
N ILE A 867 -27.24 32.58 60.97
CA ILE A 867 -27.11 31.13 61.13
C ILE A 867 -26.42 30.83 62.47
N GLN A 868 -27.09 30.13 63.36
CA GLN A 868 -26.68 29.91 64.74
C GLN A 868 -26.31 31.21 65.48
N GLY A 869 -27.14 32.24 65.32
CA GLY A 869 -26.96 33.52 65.98
C GLY A 869 -25.88 34.46 65.41
N LYS A 870 -25.05 34.00 64.41
CA LYS A 870 -24.02 34.81 63.73
C LYS A 870 -24.51 35.30 62.40
N PRO A 871 -24.37 36.60 62.09
CA PRO A 871 -24.68 37.14 60.79
C PRO A 871 -23.66 36.64 59.74
N VAL A 872 -24.12 35.94 58.70
CA VAL A 872 -23.31 35.42 57.60
C VAL A 872 -23.94 35.69 56.24
N ARG A 873 -23.12 35.93 55.24
CA ARG A 873 -23.60 36.04 53.84
C ARG A 873 -23.99 34.65 53.35
N SER A 874 -25.22 34.52 52.90
CA SER A 874 -25.85 33.24 52.60
C SER A 874 -26.34 33.20 51.12
N LEU A 875 -26.25 32.00 50.54
CA LEU A 875 -26.93 31.61 49.32
C LEU A 875 -28.36 31.17 49.69
N ILE A 876 -29.35 31.76 49.02
CA ILE A 876 -30.78 31.50 49.28
C ILE A 876 -31.33 30.62 48.16
N LEU A 877 -31.90 29.48 48.55
CA LEU A 877 -32.53 28.54 47.63
C LEU A 877 -34.01 28.32 48.02
N SER A 878 -34.84 28.09 47.02
CA SER A 878 -36.26 27.77 47.22
C SER A 878 -36.42 26.30 47.58
N LEU A 879 -37.36 26.05 48.48
CA LEU A 879 -37.87 24.72 48.83
C LEU A 879 -39.27 24.48 48.31
N ASP A 880 -39.80 25.40 47.50
CA ASP A 880 -41.12 25.29 46.86
C ASP A 880 -41.09 24.17 45.78
N PRO A 881 -42.04 23.24 45.82
CA PRO A 881 -42.11 22.19 44.78
C PRO A 881 -42.29 22.72 43.36
N GLN A 882 -42.81 23.94 43.17
CA GLN A 882 -42.92 24.57 41.86
C GLN A 882 -41.57 24.94 41.24
N ASP A 883 -40.55 25.16 42.08
CA ASP A 883 -39.19 25.50 41.67
C ASP A 883 -38.31 24.27 41.50
N ASN A 884 -38.87 23.08 41.67
CA ASN A 884 -38.21 21.78 41.52
C ASN A 884 -36.88 21.62 42.27
N PRO A 885 -36.86 21.90 43.60
CA PRO A 885 -35.64 21.72 44.41
C PRO A 885 -35.24 20.26 44.44
N PRO A 886 -33.93 19.93 44.45
CA PRO A 886 -33.44 18.54 44.57
C PRO A 886 -33.82 17.94 45.93
N ASP A 887 -34.09 16.64 45.94
CA ASP A 887 -34.47 15.88 47.16
C ASP A 887 -33.49 16.09 48.32
N ALA A 888 -32.22 16.29 47.99
CA ALA A 888 -31.16 16.57 48.97
C ALA A 888 -31.47 17.84 49.80
N LEU A 889 -31.94 18.91 49.19
CA LEU A 889 -32.26 20.15 49.89
C LEU A 889 -33.53 19.97 50.72
N ILE A 890 -34.50 19.19 50.25
CA ILE A 890 -35.71 18.86 50.98
C ILE A 890 -35.36 18.02 52.22
N TYR A 891 -34.46 17.05 52.08
CA TYR A 891 -33.96 16.22 53.17
C TYR A 891 -33.22 17.03 54.23
N LEU A 892 -32.29 17.92 53.84
CA LEU A 892 -31.63 18.84 54.75
C LEU A 892 -32.61 19.77 55.46
N ALA A 893 -33.63 20.25 54.78
CA ALA A 893 -34.66 21.07 55.39
C ALA A 893 -35.58 20.33 56.35
N ALA A 894 -35.75 19.02 56.22
CA ALA A 894 -36.53 18.19 57.13
C ALA A 894 -35.78 17.86 58.46
N SER A 895 -34.42 17.92 58.41
CA SER A 895 -33.58 17.61 59.58
C SER A 895 -33.41 18.77 60.59
N VAL A 896 -33.86 19.98 60.27
CA VAL A 896 -33.74 21.18 61.11
C VAL A 896 -35.09 21.79 61.41
N SER A 897 -35.32 22.20 62.68
CA SER A 897 -36.59 22.90 63.07
C SER A 897 -36.62 24.29 62.41
N GLU A 898 -37.79 24.65 61.85
CA GLU A 898 -37.99 25.97 61.24
C GLU A 898 -37.84 27.10 62.27
N THR A 899 -37.16 28.12 61.90
CA THR A 899 -37.04 29.36 62.62
C THR A 899 -37.93 30.41 61.99
N SER A 900 -38.71 31.10 62.78
CA SER A 900 -39.51 32.22 62.32
C SER A 900 -38.62 33.40 61.88
N ASP A 901 -39.03 34.10 60.85
CA ASP A 901 -38.22 35.19 60.18
C ASP A 901 -38.18 36.49 61.03
N ASP A 902 -38.60 36.42 62.35
CA ASP A 902 -38.62 37.57 63.27
C ASP A 902 -37.21 38.15 63.63
N ASN A 903 -36.17 37.58 63.08
CA ASN A 903 -34.78 38.08 63.18
C ASN A 903 -34.32 38.97 62.01
N SER A 904 -35.26 39.48 61.19
CA SER A 904 -34.99 40.37 60.04
C SER A 904 -34.95 41.88 60.46
N LYS A 905 -34.28 42.19 61.55
CA LYS A 905 -33.80 43.61 61.64
C LYS A 905 -32.68 43.73 60.61
N VAL A 906 -32.96 44.51 59.56
CA VAL A 906 -31.97 44.94 58.56
C VAL A 906 -30.78 45.55 59.32
N LEU A 907 -29.74 44.80 59.51
CA LEU A 907 -28.42 45.30 59.93
C LEU A 907 -27.89 46.14 58.79
N ASN A 908 -27.60 47.42 59.05
CA ASN A 908 -26.94 48.28 58.11
C ASN A 908 -25.62 47.60 57.65
N VAL A 909 -25.37 47.65 56.35
CA VAL A 909 -24.15 47.05 55.71
C VAL A 909 -22.84 47.61 56.29
N ALA A 910 -22.91 48.74 57.01
CA ALA A 910 -21.78 49.41 57.68
C ALA A 910 -21.25 48.68 58.95
N ASP A 911 -21.99 47.75 59.53
CA ASP A 911 -21.62 47.12 60.83
C ASP A 911 -20.98 45.74 60.66
N ILE A 912 -20.63 45.35 59.43
CA ILE A 912 -19.96 44.06 59.12
C ILE A 912 -18.46 44.32 58.90
N PRO A 913 -17.55 43.67 59.62
CA PRO A 913 -16.12 43.76 59.33
C PRO A 913 -15.88 43.36 57.87
N GLN A 914 -15.23 44.21 57.07
CA GLN A 914 -14.74 43.88 55.73
C GLN A 914 -13.76 42.74 55.86
N ALA A 915 -14.20 41.56 55.53
CA ALA A 915 -13.33 40.44 55.25
C ALA A 915 -12.70 40.70 53.88
N ASN A 916 -11.41 40.56 53.75
CA ASN A 916 -10.61 40.78 52.55
C ASN A 916 -11.30 40.20 51.29
N ASP A 917 -11.35 41.04 50.24
CA ASP A 917 -11.97 40.71 48.90
C ASP A 917 -11.36 39.51 48.15
N ASP A 918 -10.36 38.85 48.69
CA ASP A 918 -9.70 37.70 48.14
C ASP A 918 -10.37 36.34 48.42
N LEU A 919 -11.59 36.33 49.00
CA LEU A 919 -12.28 35.11 49.41
C LEU A 919 -13.65 34.87 48.72
N PHE A 920 -13.95 35.56 47.66
CA PHE A 920 -15.17 35.29 46.89
C PHE A 920 -14.87 34.77 45.45
#